data_c1e4a36eba6720ffab599444572ed213
#
_entry.id   c1e4a36eba6720ffab599444572ed213
#
_cell.length_a   1.000
_cell.length_b   1.000
_cell.length_c   1.000
_cell.angle_alpha   90.00
_cell.angle_beta   90.00
_cell.angle_gamma   90.00
#
_symmetry.space_group_name_H-M   'P 1'
#
loop_
_entity.id
_entity.type
_entity.pdbx_description
1 polymer ?
#
loop_
_entity_poly.entity_id
_entity_poly.type
_entity_poly.pdbx_seq_one_letter_code
_entity_poly.pdbx_strand_id
1 'polypeptide(L)'
;MSPARTLKLAVRFSLREMRGGLAGFLIFLACIALGVAAIGGVNSVARSISAGVANQGQTLLGGDLRFQLNQRDASDAERGFLDGLGTVSRTASMRSMARLADGSDQALVEAKAVDEAYPLYGALETEPALTKGELFGEQFGVFGAAAPDLLFERLHVKLGDRLKLGTATFELRARLVTEPDAVSEGFGFAPRLMISTEGLAATGLVQPGSLVENSYKVRLAADADEARLKAIQEEAAKDFPEAGWSIRTRGNAAPALSSNIERFSQFLTLVGLTALVVGGVGVANAVRGYLDGKRGVIATFKSLGASGGFVFAVYLVQILMIAALGIAAGLVLGALMPFAASAALQSVVPVPAQGGFYPGALGMAALFGLLVTLAFALLPLGRARDVPATALFREMGLEGRGFPRAIYVVSALGIAVLLAALAILFSGDQRIASIFVGATIFAFLVLRLVGALVQWAARKSPRVRFVALRLAVGNIHRPGALTPSVVLSLGLGLTLLVTLALIDGNLRRQISGSLPERAPNFFFVDIQSSDVDGFSSLISKEAPQGTLAKVPMLRGRVMALNGVAVDKVKVPAEGAWVLRGDRGLTYEAKQPDNATLTEGKWWPADYTGEPLVSFSDKEGKEIGLKLGDTVTVNVLGRNVTARIANFRQVEWETMGINFVMVFSPNTFAGAPHGWVATLTEKSATPADDARILNAVTRTFPAVTTVRVKDALDIVNRLVGQLGAAIRAAAGVALIASVLVLAGALAAGNRARIHDAVVLKTLGATRLTLISAFSLEYMLIGLATAVFALAAGSAAAWFVVARIMTLPSHFMPEVAVATILFALVITVGIGLAGTWRVLGHKAAPVLRNL
;
A
#
# COMPACT_ATOMS: atom_id res chain seq x y z
N MET A 1 -6.96 43.38 33.96
CA MET A 1 -7.53 42.08 34.45
C MET A 1 -6.44 41.05 34.45
N SER A 2 -6.37 40.17 35.48
CA SER A 2 -5.38 39.08 35.44
C SER A 2 -5.70 38.10 34.28
N PRO A 3 -4.65 37.45 33.68
CA PRO A 3 -4.84 36.52 32.58
C PRO A 3 -5.85 35.39 32.88
N ALA A 4 -5.86 34.90 34.11
CA ALA A 4 -6.78 33.86 34.57
C ALA A 4 -8.23 34.29 34.59
N ARG A 5 -8.51 35.54 35.01
CA ARG A 5 -9.87 36.12 34.95
C ARG A 5 -10.35 36.33 33.54
N THR A 6 -9.46 36.78 32.65
CA THR A 6 -9.75 36.94 31.22
C THR A 6 -10.12 35.60 30.57
N LEU A 7 -9.38 34.53 30.89
CA LEU A 7 -9.65 33.19 30.37
C LEU A 7 -10.99 32.64 30.87
N LYS A 8 -11.27 32.77 32.20
CA LYS A 8 -12.55 32.31 32.78
C LYS A 8 -13.74 33.00 32.17
N LEU A 9 -13.65 34.32 31.90
CA LEU A 9 -14.68 35.07 31.21
C LEU A 9 -14.79 34.64 29.74
N ALA A 10 -13.69 34.45 29.05
CA ALA A 10 -13.69 33.99 27.66
C ALA A 10 -14.40 32.63 27.54
N VAL A 11 -14.13 31.66 28.42
CA VAL A 11 -14.82 30.36 28.46
C VAL A 11 -16.33 30.53 28.67
N ARG A 12 -16.73 31.41 29.63
CA ARG A 12 -18.13 31.62 29.95
C ARG A 12 -18.90 32.26 28.78
N PHE A 13 -18.29 33.22 28.10
CA PHE A 13 -18.87 33.86 26.92
C PHE A 13 -18.89 32.89 25.73
N SER A 14 -17.85 32.09 25.51
CA SER A 14 -17.82 31.07 24.46
C SER A 14 -18.96 30.06 24.62
N LEU A 15 -19.15 29.53 25.83
CA LEU A 15 -20.23 28.57 26.13
C LEU A 15 -21.65 29.22 25.91
N ARG A 16 -21.81 30.50 26.24
CA ARG A 16 -23.06 31.23 26.01
C ARG A 16 -23.32 31.44 24.51
N GLU A 17 -22.30 31.80 23.75
CA GLU A 17 -22.41 31.97 22.30
C GLU A 17 -22.72 30.64 21.58
N MET A 18 -22.19 29.52 22.05
CA MET A 18 -22.46 28.20 21.51
C MET A 18 -23.90 27.74 21.69
N ARG A 19 -24.60 28.24 22.67
CA ARG A 19 -26.04 27.98 22.85
C ARG A 19 -26.91 28.52 21.70
N GLY A 20 -26.41 29.47 20.92
CA GLY A 20 -27.03 29.99 19.72
C GLY A 20 -27.03 29.05 18.51
N GLY A 21 -26.50 27.83 18.64
CA GLY A 21 -26.51 26.77 17.64
C GLY A 21 -25.16 26.47 17.04
N LEU A 22 -24.90 25.17 16.81
CA LEU A 22 -23.66 24.62 16.19
C LEU A 22 -23.80 24.39 14.68
N ALA A 23 -24.95 24.69 14.08
CA ALA A 23 -25.23 24.38 12.66
C ALA A 23 -24.19 24.98 11.69
N GLY A 24 -23.61 26.15 12.00
CA GLY A 24 -22.56 26.77 11.20
C GLY A 24 -21.20 26.06 11.30
N PHE A 25 -21.00 25.14 12.27
CA PHE A 25 -19.76 24.43 12.51
C PHE A 25 -19.80 22.95 12.14
N LEU A 26 -20.92 22.42 11.63
CA LEU A 26 -21.03 21.01 11.25
C LEU A 26 -19.97 20.60 10.23
N ILE A 27 -19.69 21.45 9.26
CA ILE A 27 -18.65 21.19 8.25
C ILE A 27 -17.25 21.19 8.89
N PHE A 28 -16.99 22.12 9.78
CA PHE A 28 -15.76 22.20 10.57
C PHE A 28 -15.53 20.90 11.38
N LEU A 29 -16.58 20.48 12.13
CA LEU A 29 -16.58 19.26 12.92
C LEU A 29 -16.31 18.02 12.05
N ALA A 30 -17.05 17.90 10.93
CA ALA A 30 -16.89 16.77 10.02
C ALA A 30 -15.49 16.71 9.38
N CYS A 31 -14.93 17.85 8.96
CA CYS A 31 -13.58 17.91 8.38
C CYS A 31 -12.50 17.44 9.37
N ILE A 32 -12.57 17.89 10.62
CA ILE A 32 -11.62 17.48 11.65
C ILE A 32 -11.83 16.01 12.01
N ALA A 33 -13.08 15.60 12.23
CA ALA A 33 -13.40 14.23 12.61
C ALA A 33 -12.93 13.23 11.55
N LEU A 34 -13.18 13.49 10.27
CA LEU A 34 -12.71 12.63 9.16
C LEU A 34 -11.18 12.59 9.06
N GLY A 35 -10.51 13.73 9.16
CA GLY A 35 -9.06 13.78 9.10
C GLY A 35 -8.38 13.03 10.25
N VAL A 36 -8.88 13.23 11.48
CA VAL A 36 -8.38 12.54 12.68
C VAL A 36 -8.72 11.05 12.64
N ALA A 37 -9.94 10.68 12.20
CA ALA A 37 -10.34 9.28 12.04
C ALA A 37 -9.46 8.55 11.00
N ALA A 38 -9.16 9.20 9.87
CA ALA A 38 -8.32 8.61 8.83
C ALA A 38 -6.90 8.34 9.36
N ILE A 39 -6.24 9.33 9.97
CA ILE A 39 -4.88 9.15 10.51
C ILE A 39 -4.87 8.17 11.69
N GLY A 40 -5.77 8.37 12.67
CA GLY A 40 -5.84 7.55 13.87
C GLY A 40 -6.22 6.10 13.57
N GLY A 41 -7.18 5.89 12.67
CA GLY A 41 -7.66 4.58 12.27
C GLY A 41 -6.61 3.77 11.52
N VAL A 42 -6.01 4.36 10.48
CA VAL A 42 -4.96 3.71 9.68
C VAL A 42 -3.77 3.30 10.55
N ASN A 43 -3.24 4.22 11.36
CA ASN A 43 -2.11 3.92 12.23
C ASN A 43 -2.47 2.91 13.33
N SER A 44 -3.71 2.94 13.84
CA SER A 44 -4.18 1.96 14.82
C SER A 44 -4.30 0.56 14.20
N VAL A 45 -4.84 0.43 12.97
CA VAL A 45 -4.92 -0.84 12.26
C VAL A 45 -3.51 -1.38 11.95
N ALA A 46 -2.61 -0.56 11.47
CA ALA A 46 -1.24 -0.97 11.19
C ALA A 46 -0.53 -1.48 12.45
N ARG A 47 -0.68 -0.78 13.58
CA ARG A 47 -0.15 -1.22 14.88
C ARG A 47 -0.83 -2.48 15.41
N SER A 48 -2.13 -2.65 15.16
CA SER A 48 -2.89 -3.86 15.51
C SER A 48 -2.30 -5.10 14.84
N ILE A 49 -2.03 -5.01 13.54
CA ILE A 49 -1.45 -6.12 12.79
C ILE A 49 0.01 -6.35 13.22
N SER A 50 0.81 -5.30 13.36
CA SER A 50 2.20 -5.43 13.81
C SER A 50 2.31 -6.00 15.22
N ALA A 51 1.45 -5.59 16.15
CA ALA A 51 1.39 -6.15 17.49
C ALA A 51 0.94 -7.62 17.50
N GLY A 52 -0.03 -7.96 16.64
CA GLY A 52 -0.46 -9.35 16.46
C GLY A 52 0.67 -10.24 15.97
N VAL A 53 1.43 -9.79 14.98
CA VAL A 53 2.60 -10.51 14.47
C VAL A 53 3.69 -10.64 15.53
N ALA A 54 3.97 -9.57 16.29
CA ALA A 54 5.00 -9.59 17.33
C ALA A 54 4.62 -10.51 18.52
N ASN A 55 3.37 -10.44 18.99
CA ASN A 55 2.89 -11.25 20.12
C ASN A 55 2.77 -12.75 19.78
N GLN A 56 2.57 -13.09 18.52
CA GLN A 56 2.45 -14.47 18.05
C GLN A 56 3.69 -14.93 17.28
N GLY A 57 4.81 -14.20 17.41
CA GLY A 57 6.02 -14.48 16.64
C GLY A 57 6.52 -15.91 16.77
N GLN A 58 6.45 -16.53 17.95
CA GLN A 58 6.80 -17.93 18.18
C GLN A 58 5.88 -18.88 17.42
N THR A 59 4.58 -18.67 17.51
CA THR A 59 3.58 -19.47 16.80
C THR A 59 3.70 -19.30 15.29
N LEU A 60 3.83 -18.05 14.83
CA LEU A 60 3.94 -17.75 13.41
C LEU A 60 5.22 -18.30 12.79
N LEU A 61 6.35 -18.26 13.52
CA LEU A 61 7.62 -18.84 13.06
C LEU A 61 7.63 -20.36 13.21
N GLY A 62 6.85 -20.88 14.15
CA GLY A 62 6.85 -22.27 14.60
C GLY A 62 8.01 -22.60 15.54
N GLY A 63 8.72 -21.59 16.06
CA GLY A 63 9.88 -21.71 16.92
C GLY A 63 10.36 -20.37 17.44
N ASP A 64 11.38 -20.35 18.31
CA ASP A 64 12.12 -19.15 18.69
C ASP A 64 13.05 -18.72 17.57
N LEU A 65 13.62 -19.73 16.88
CA LEU A 65 14.48 -19.61 15.70
C LEU A 65 14.01 -20.58 14.61
N ARG A 66 14.19 -20.20 13.36
CA ARG A 66 14.03 -21.06 12.18
C ARG A 66 15.27 -21.00 11.33
N PHE A 67 15.86 -22.15 11.07
CA PHE A 67 16.97 -22.36 10.15
C PHE A 67 16.42 -23.04 8.90
N GLN A 68 16.62 -22.44 7.75
CA GLN A 68 16.06 -22.92 6.49
C GLN A 68 17.18 -23.22 5.50
N LEU A 69 17.11 -24.40 4.88
CA LEU A 69 18.00 -24.88 3.82
C LEU A 69 17.19 -25.20 2.58
N ASN A 70 17.75 -24.95 1.41
CA ASN A 70 17.12 -25.31 0.16
C ASN A 70 17.91 -26.41 -0.53
N GLN A 71 17.22 -27.35 -1.17
CA GLN A 71 17.76 -28.45 -1.99
C GLN A 71 18.68 -29.45 -1.24
N ARG A 72 18.91 -29.26 0.04
CA ARG A 72 19.70 -30.18 0.88
C ARG A 72 19.16 -30.28 2.29
N ASP A 73 19.49 -31.33 2.94
CA ASP A 73 19.27 -31.52 4.38
C ASP A 73 20.45 -30.98 5.19
N ALA A 74 20.23 -30.75 6.48
CA ALA A 74 21.31 -30.39 7.38
C ALA A 74 22.28 -31.56 7.55
N SER A 75 23.59 -31.28 7.56
CA SER A 75 24.62 -32.25 7.89
C SER A 75 24.54 -32.66 9.38
N ASP A 76 25.21 -33.75 9.76
CA ASP A 76 25.19 -34.22 11.14
C ASP A 76 25.79 -33.20 12.12
N ALA A 77 26.81 -32.43 11.69
CA ALA A 77 27.38 -31.35 12.49
C ALA A 77 26.37 -30.18 12.67
N GLU A 78 25.68 -29.79 11.61
CA GLU A 78 24.65 -28.77 11.64
C GLU A 78 23.46 -29.18 12.51
N ARG A 79 23.04 -30.47 12.43
CA ARG A 79 21.99 -31.03 13.31
C ARG A 79 22.41 -31.03 14.76
N GLY A 80 23.64 -31.48 15.03
CA GLY A 80 24.19 -31.46 16.40
C GLY A 80 24.20 -30.07 17.03
N PHE A 81 24.50 -29.03 16.24
CA PHE A 81 24.40 -27.65 16.69
C PHE A 81 22.95 -27.27 17.02
N LEU A 82 21.99 -27.58 16.13
CA LEU A 82 20.58 -27.26 16.34
C LEU A 82 19.99 -27.99 17.57
N ASP A 83 20.29 -29.28 17.72
CA ASP A 83 19.84 -30.11 18.85
C ASP A 83 20.43 -29.63 20.20
N GLY A 84 21.63 -29.04 20.16
CA GLY A 84 22.27 -28.39 21.31
C GLY A 84 21.55 -27.10 21.76
N LEU A 85 20.77 -26.44 20.91
CA LEU A 85 20.00 -25.26 21.25
C LEU A 85 18.71 -25.57 22.00
N GLY A 86 18.07 -26.73 21.73
CA GLY A 86 16.81 -27.09 22.36
C GLY A 86 16.03 -28.15 21.58
N THR A 87 14.71 -28.10 21.67
CA THR A 87 13.84 -29.03 20.92
C THR A 87 13.72 -28.56 19.48
N VAL A 88 14.04 -29.45 18.53
CA VAL A 88 14.00 -29.19 17.09
C VAL A 88 12.82 -29.92 16.45
N SER A 89 12.10 -29.23 15.58
CA SER A 89 11.15 -29.84 14.66
C SER A 89 11.58 -29.57 13.23
N ARG A 90 11.62 -30.62 12.42
CA ARG A 90 11.95 -30.55 11.00
C ARG A 90 10.67 -30.55 10.16
N THR A 91 10.56 -29.60 9.26
CA THR A 91 9.54 -29.61 8.21
C THR A 91 10.20 -29.53 6.84
N ALA A 92 9.65 -30.25 5.85
CA ALA A 92 10.10 -30.16 4.47
C ALA A 92 8.92 -29.78 3.58
N SER A 93 9.11 -28.74 2.77
CA SER A 93 8.07 -28.24 1.88
C SER A 93 8.53 -28.29 0.42
N MET A 94 7.67 -28.77 -0.46
CA MET A 94 7.90 -28.73 -1.90
C MET A 94 6.59 -28.62 -2.66
N ARG A 95 6.66 -28.08 -3.87
CA ARG A 95 5.49 -28.05 -4.76
C ARG A 95 5.45 -29.33 -5.58
N SER A 96 4.27 -29.89 -5.74
CA SER A 96 4.05 -31.07 -6.57
C SER A 96 2.60 -31.18 -7.04
N MET A 97 2.34 -32.07 -7.98
CA MET A 97 0.98 -32.31 -8.47
C MET A 97 0.32 -33.45 -7.69
N ALA A 98 -0.74 -33.14 -6.96
CA ALA A 98 -1.61 -34.14 -6.37
C ALA A 98 -2.67 -34.57 -7.40
N ARG A 99 -2.77 -35.87 -7.67
CA ARG A 99 -3.69 -36.47 -8.65
C ARG A 99 -4.73 -37.35 -7.96
N LEU A 100 -5.94 -37.39 -8.46
CA LEU A 100 -6.92 -38.40 -8.07
C LEU A 100 -6.42 -39.81 -8.39
N ALA A 101 -6.78 -40.79 -7.58
CA ALA A 101 -6.31 -42.15 -7.77
C ALA A 101 -6.71 -42.76 -9.13
N ASP A 102 -7.84 -42.31 -9.69
CA ASP A 102 -8.34 -42.70 -11.02
C ASP A 102 -7.71 -41.86 -12.15
N GLY A 103 -6.97 -40.78 -11.80
CA GLY A 103 -6.31 -39.87 -12.76
C GLY A 103 -7.27 -38.95 -13.49
N SER A 104 -8.52 -38.78 -13.03
CA SER A 104 -9.54 -37.93 -13.67
C SER A 104 -9.24 -36.44 -13.50
N ASP A 105 -8.64 -36.04 -12.36
CA ASP A 105 -8.30 -34.62 -12.07
C ASP A 105 -7.02 -34.51 -11.25
N GLN A 106 -6.45 -33.32 -11.21
CA GLN A 106 -5.21 -33.01 -10.50
C GLN A 106 -5.09 -31.54 -10.12
N ALA A 107 -4.35 -31.26 -9.06
CA ALA A 107 -4.08 -29.91 -8.61
C ALA A 107 -2.63 -29.74 -8.18
N LEU A 108 -2.07 -28.56 -8.46
CA LEU A 108 -0.81 -28.15 -7.84
C LEU A 108 -1.05 -27.97 -6.34
N VAL A 109 -0.24 -28.64 -5.52
CA VAL A 109 -0.25 -28.54 -4.06
C VAL A 109 1.13 -28.17 -3.54
N GLU A 110 1.16 -27.54 -2.39
CA GLU A 110 2.36 -27.40 -1.58
C GLU A 110 2.37 -28.54 -0.55
N ALA A 111 3.12 -29.60 -0.86
CA ALA A 111 3.30 -30.72 0.07
C ALA A 111 4.20 -30.28 1.21
N LYS A 112 3.66 -30.26 2.44
CA LYS A 112 4.38 -29.97 3.67
C LYS A 112 4.48 -31.22 4.51
N ALA A 113 5.67 -31.76 4.59
CA ALA A 113 5.97 -32.89 5.45
C ALA A 113 6.37 -32.39 6.84
N VAL A 114 5.80 -32.99 7.86
CA VAL A 114 6.02 -32.67 9.26
C VAL A 114 6.51 -33.87 10.04
N ASP A 115 7.35 -33.63 11.05
CA ASP A 115 7.85 -34.64 11.97
C ASP A 115 6.94 -34.79 13.19
N GLU A 116 7.29 -35.73 14.08
CA GLU A 116 6.56 -35.95 15.32
C GLU A 116 6.61 -34.76 16.30
N ALA A 117 7.66 -33.95 16.25
CA ALA A 117 7.80 -32.79 17.13
C ALA A 117 6.94 -31.58 16.71
N TYR A 118 6.49 -31.54 15.48
CA TYR A 118 5.65 -30.48 14.97
C TYR A 118 4.22 -30.50 15.55
N PRO A 119 3.60 -29.34 15.89
CA PRO A 119 4.19 -28.01 15.98
C PRO A 119 4.84 -27.79 17.34
N LEU A 120 5.93 -27.03 17.41
CA LEU A 120 6.57 -26.68 18.70
C LEU A 120 5.77 -25.63 19.48
N TYR A 121 5.07 -24.75 18.76
CA TYR A 121 4.19 -23.71 19.30
C TYR A 121 2.86 -23.69 18.56
N GLY A 122 1.78 -23.37 19.28
CA GLY A 122 0.43 -23.42 18.74
C GLY A 122 -0.15 -24.84 18.69
N ALA A 123 -1.23 -25.00 17.96
CA ALA A 123 -1.90 -26.30 17.75
C ALA A 123 -2.22 -26.48 16.27
N LEU A 124 -2.05 -27.70 15.79
CA LEU A 124 -2.60 -28.14 14.52
C LEU A 124 -4.05 -28.55 14.74
N GLU A 125 -4.98 -27.80 14.15
CA GLU A 125 -6.41 -28.10 14.28
C GLU A 125 -6.93 -28.69 12.98
N THR A 126 -7.60 -29.83 13.10
CA THR A 126 -8.18 -30.57 11.97
C THR A 126 -9.62 -30.98 12.25
N GLU A 127 -10.40 -31.18 11.21
CA GLU A 127 -11.76 -31.65 11.26
C GLU A 127 -11.92 -32.91 10.37
N PRO A 128 -12.17 -34.14 10.96
CA PRO A 128 -12.24 -34.41 12.41
C PRO A 128 -10.91 -34.23 13.14
N ALA A 129 -10.98 -33.97 14.45
CA ALA A 129 -9.80 -33.89 15.29
C ALA A 129 -9.20 -35.30 15.45
N LEU A 130 -8.01 -35.51 14.89
CA LEU A 130 -7.27 -36.76 14.90
C LEU A 130 -5.92 -36.57 15.58
N THR A 131 -5.41 -37.65 16.21
CA THR A 131 -4.01 -37.66 16.64
C THR A 131 -3.07 -37.71 15.44
N LYS A 132 -1.82 -37.29 15.59
CA LYS A 132 -0.86 -37.31 14.48
C LYS A 132 -0.66 -38.70 13.88
N GLY A 133 -0.62 -39.75 14.70
CA GLY A 133 -0.53 -41.13 14.23
C GLY A 133 -1.71 -41.55 13.39
N GLU A 134 -2.92 -41.18 13.79
CA GLU A 134 -4.12 -41.42 13.02
C GLU A 134 -4.17 -40.59 11.75
N LEU A 135 -3.73 -39.31 11.84
CA LEU A 135 -3.81 -38.38 10.76
C LEU A 135 -2.81 -38.70 9.63
N PHE A 136 -1.55 -38.98 9.96
CA PHE A 136 -0.46 -39.15 8.99
C PHE A 136 0.08 -40.56 8.87
N GLY A 137 -0.27 -41.48 9.83
CA GLY A 137 0.29 -42.82 9.87
C GLY A 137 -0.02 -43.64 8.62
N GLU A 138 0.84 -44.57 8.28
CA GLU A 138 0.64 -45.52 7.19
C GLU A 138 -0.33 -46.62 7.61
N GLN A 139 -1.31 -46.92 6.78
CA GLN A 139 -2.24 -48.03 6.94
C GLN A 139 -2.38 -48.76 5.59
N PHE A 140 -2.01 -50.03 5.54
CA PHE A 140 -2.10 -50.87 4.35
C PHE A 140 -1.42 -50.26 3.09
N GLY A 141 -0.26 -49.64 3.25
CA GLY A 141 0.45 -49.00 2.15
C GLY A 141 -0.10 -47.63 1.72
N VAL A 142 -1.02 -47.04 2.49
CA VAL A 142 -1.61 -45.71 2.25
C VAL A 142 -1.31 -44.80 3.41
N PHE A 143 -0.67 -43.67 3.14
CA PHE A 143 -0.41 -42.66 4.15
C PHE A 143 -1.61 -41.73 4.36
N GLY A 144 -1.75 -41.18 5.55
CA GLY A 144 -2.78 -40.19 5.79
C GLY A 144 -2.29 -38.75 5.42
N ALA A 145 -3.23 -37.89 5.08
CA ALA A 145 -2.98 -36.50 4.76
C ALA A 145 -4.09 -35.58 5.26
N ALA A 146 -3.75 -34.30 5.51
CA ALA A 146 -4.71 -33.24 5.78
C ALA A 146 -4.56 -32.10 4.74
N ALA A 147 -5.69 -31.49 4.37
CA ALA A 147 -5.72 -30.42 3.39
C ALA A 147 -6.78 -29.37 3.75
N PRO A 148 -6.61 -28.09 3.36
CA PRO A 148 -7.63 -27.05 3.53
C PRO A 148 -8.81 -27.27 2.58
N ASP A 149 -9.97 -26.68 2.91
CA ASP A 149 -11.20 -26.75 2.12
C ASP A 149 -10.99 -26.43 0.64
N LEU A 150 -10.09 -25.49 0.36
CA LEU A 150 -9.75 -25.10 -1.02
C LEU A 150 -9.31 -26.28 -1.89
N LEU A 151 -8.58 -27.27 -1.34
CA LEU A 151 -8.17 -28.46 -2.09
C LEU A 151 -9.35 -29.40 -2.34
N PHE A 152 -10.22 -29.56 -1.33
CA PHE A 152 -11.44 -30.37 -1.46
C PHE A 152 -12.38 -29.81 -2.53
N GLU A 153 -12.56 -28.49 -2.54
CA GLU A 153 -13.39 -27.81 -3.55
C GLU A 153 -12.77 -27.92 -4.95
N ARG A 154 -11.45 -27.76 -5.05
CA ARG A 154 -10.75 -27.73 -6.34
C ARG A 154 -10.71 -29.07 -7.05
N LEU A 155 -10.56 -30.17 -6.31
CA LEU A 155 -10.54 -31.54 -6.83
C LEU A 155 -11.88 -32.26 -6.70
N HIS A 156 -12.91 -31.60 -6.15
CA HIS A 156 -14.23 -32.17 -5.88
C HIS A 156 -14.17 -33.49 -5.07
N VAL A 157 -13.25 -33.59 -4.11
CA VAL A 157 -12.99 -34.75 -3.25
C VAL A 157 -13.65 -34.60 -1.89
N LYS A 158 -13.78 -35.76 -1.19
CA LYS A 158 -14.32 -35.86 0.16
C LYS A 158 -13.30 -36.50 1.11
N LEU A 159 -13.59 -36.47 2.40
CA LEU A 159 -12.82 -37.21 3.39
C LEU A 159 -12.87 -38.72 3.05
N GLY A 160 -11.70 -39.37 3.13
CA GLY A 160 -11.51 -40.77 2.76
C GLY A 160 -11.10 -40.99 1.30
N ASP A 161 -11.18 -39.95 0.43
CA ASP A 161 -10.72 -40.08 -0.95
C ASP A 161 -9.19 -40.15 -1.01
N ARG A 162 -8.67 -40.78 -2.04
CA ARG A 162 -7.23 -41.03 -2.20
C ARG A 162 -6.63 -40.19 -3.29
N LEU A 163 -5.49 -39.57 -2.96
CA LEU A 163 -4.64 -38.79 -3.86
C LEU A 163 -3.31 -39.50 -4.08
N LYS A 164 -2.76 -39.42 -5.27
CA LYS A 164 -1.39 -39.80 -5.58
C LYS A 164 -0.49 -38.57 -5.59
N LEU A 165 0.61 -38.64 -4.86
CA LEU A 165 1.67 -37.66 -4.85
C LEU A 165 2.98 -38.41 -5.16
N GLY A 166 3.64 -38.09 -6.30
CA GLY A 166 4.71 -38.94 -6.79
C GLY A 166 4.26 -40.36 -7.01
N THR A 167 4.96 -41.30 -6.38
CA THR A 167 4.66 -42.75 -6.39
C THR A 167 3.78 -43.22 -5.23
N ALA A 168 3.64 -42.39 -4.17
CA ALA A 168 2.87 -42.74 -2.97
C ALA A 168 1.38 -42.37 -3.08
N THR A 169 0.57 -43.10 -2.33
CA THR A 169 -0.88 -42.83 -2.22
C THR A 169 -1.21 -42.30 -0.83
N PHE A 170 -1.99 -41.23 -0.79
CA PHE A 170 -2.44 -40.57 0.44
C PHE A 170 -3.95 -40.57 0.51
N GLU A 171 -4.49 -40.82 1.71
CA GLU A 171 -5.90 -40.71 2.04
C GLU A 171 -6.16 -39.38 2.75
N LEU A 172 -7.10 -38.57 2.28
CA LEU A 172 -7.53 -37.35 2.93
C LEU A 172 -8.33 -37.66 4.19
N ARG A 173 -7.67 -37.70 5.34
CA ARG A 173 -8.28 -38.10 6.63
C ARG A 173 -8.92 -36.95 7.38
N ALA A 174 -8.45 -35.71 7.17
CA ALA A 174 -9.01 -34.54 7.83
C ALA A 174 -8.89 -33.26 6.99
N ARG A 175 -9.78 -32.32 7.28
CA ARG A 175 -9.68 -30.94 6.82
C ARG A 175 -8.73 -30.18 7.74
N LEU A 176 -7.84 -29.40 7.15
CA LEU A 176 -6.90 -28.54 7.88
C LEU A 176 -7.61 -27.22 8.21
N VAL A 177 -7.91 -26.99 9.49
CA VAL A 177 -8.59 -25.77 9.97
C VAL A 177 -7.57 -24.71 10.35
N THR A 178 -6.57 -25.07 11.16
CA THR A 178 -5.53 -24.14 11.64
C THR A 178 -4.15 -24.76 11.51
N GLU A 179 -3.25 -24.03 10.85
CA GLU A 179 -1.84 -24.34 10.75
C GLU A 179 -1.08 -23.17 11.39
N PRO A 180 -0.34 -23.38 12.49
CA PRO A 180 0.19 -22.26 13.30
C PRO A 180 1.23 -21.39 12.56
N ASP A 181 2.06 -22.01 11.73
CA ASP A 181 3.18 -21.34 11.04
C ASP A 181 2.93 -21.01 9.56
N ALA A 182 1.68 -21.15 9.10
CA ALA A 182 1.29 -20.90 7.70
C ALA A 182 1.70 -19.50 7.19
N VAL A 183 1.56 -18.46 8.01
CA VAL A 183 1.83 -17.07 7.63
C VAL A 183 3.32 -16.79 7.43
N SER A 184 4.20 -17.45 8.19
CA SER A 184 5.65 -17.22 8.10
C SER A 184 6.28 -17.82 6.85
N GLU A 185 5.67 -18.85 6.31
CA GLU A 185 6.09 -19.53 5.08
C GLU A 185 5.61 -18.81 3.82
N GLY A 186 4.75 -17.81 4.00
CA GLY A 186 4.20 -16.96 2.95
C GLY A 186 2.90 -17.51 2.36
N PHE A 187 2.23 -16.67 1.56
CA PHE A 187 1.03 -17.09 0.82
C PHE A 187 1.47 -17.93 -0.37
N GLY A 188 1.36 -19.27 -0.24
CA GLY A 188 1.62 -20.20 -1.34
C GLY A 188 0.61 -20.01 -2.48
N PHE A 189 1.06 -20.15 -3.73
CA PHE A 189 0.18 -20.16 -4.91
C PHE A 189 -0.63 -21.47 -5.04
N ALA A 190 -0.37 -22.44 -4.17
CA ALA A 190 -1.00 -23.75 -4.18
C ALA A 190 -1.60 -24.08 -2.81
N PRO A 191 -2.75 -24.77 -2.74
CA PRO A 191 -3.28 -25.27 -1.49
C PRO A 191 -2.29 -26.25 -0.83
N ARG A 192 -2.22 -26.19 0.50
CA ARG A 192 -1.31 -27.04 1.26
C ARG A 192 -1.83 -28.47 1.35
N LEU A 193 -0.94 -29.44 1.21
CA LEU A 193 -1.20 -30.83 1.51
C LEU A 193 -0.21 -31.25 2.61
N MET A 194 -0.70 -31.43 3.83
CA MET A 194 0.11 -31.80 4.98
C MET A 194 0.23 -33.32 5.08
N ILE A 195 1.46 -33.81 5.19
CA ILE A 195 1.80 -35.24 5.22
C ILE A 195 2.90 -35.49 6.27
N SER A 196 3.27 -36.75 6.53
CA SER A 196 4.44 -37.06 7.36
C SER A 196 5.74 -37.02 6.55
N THR A 197 6.89 -36.93 7.26
CA THR A 197 8.23 -37.05 6.66
C THR A 197 8.44 -38.39 5.98
N GLU A 198 7.91 -39.50 6.54
CA GLU A 198 7.94 -40.83 5.98
C GLU A 198 7.09 -40.89 4.70
N GLY A 199 5.90 -40.27 4.72
CA GLY A 199 5.05 -40.15 3.56
C GLY A 199 5.75 -39.40 2.41
N LEU A 200 6.46 -38.30 2.71
CA LEU A 200 7.24 -37.57 1.70
C LEU A 200 8.35 -38.46 1.11
N ALA A 201 9.07 -39.18 1.93
CA ALA A 201 10.12 -40.10 1.47
C ALA A 201 9.56 -41.17 0.52
N ALA A 202 8.40 -41.73 0.82
CA ALA A 202 7.72 -42.73 -0.01
C ALA A 202 7.25 -42.18 -1.38
N THR A 203 7.10 -40.85 -1.53
CA THR A 203 6.71 -40.26 -2.82
C THR A 203 7.77 -40.39 -3.90
N GLY A 204 9.04 -40.58 -3.55
CA GLY A 204 10.18 -40.53 -4.49
C GLY A 204 10.44 -39.17 -5.14
N LEU A 205 9.81 -38.10 -4.66
CA LEU A 205 9.95 -36.74 -5.23
C LEU A 205 11.24 -36.06 -4.81
N VAL A 206 11.76 -36.39 -3.63
CA VAL A 206 13.00 -35.79 -3.11
C VAL A 206 14.18 -36.53 -3.69
N GLN A 207 14.81 -35.90 -4.67
CA GLN A 207 15.98 -36.41 -5.37
C GLN A 207 17.11 -35.36 -5.35
N PRO A 208 18.38 -35.73 -5.62
CA PRO A 208 19.46 -34.74 -5.72
C PRO A 208 19.10 -33.61 -6.71
N GLY A 209 19.04 -32.34 -6.24
CA GLY A 209 18.68 -31.20 -7.06
C GLY A 209 17.19 -30.84 -7.03
N SER A 210 16.31 -31.63 -6.39
CA SER A 210 14.90 -31.25 -6.20
C SER A 210 14.75 -29.98 -5.40
N LEU A 211 13.77 -29.15 -5.76
CA LEU A 211 13.47 -27.90 -5.07
C LEU A 211 12.69 -28.13 -3.77
N VAL A 212 13.34 -28.77 -2.81
CA VAL A 212 12.81 -28.96 -1.45
C VAL A 212 13.36 -27.91 -0.49
N GLU A 213 12.47 -27.34 0.30
CA GLU A 213 12.82 -26.42 1.38
C GLU A 213 12.75 -27.16 2.71
N ASN A 214 13.91 -27.36 3.35
CA ASN A 214 14.01 -27.96 4.68
C ASN A 214 14.07 -26.86 5.73
N SER A 215 13.15 -26.86 6.68
CA SER A 215 13.08 -25.90 7.78
C SER A 215 13.23 -26.60 9.11
N TYR A 216 14.19 -26.15 9.90
CA TYR A 216 14.47 -26.60 11.26
C TYR A 216 14.01 -25.52 12.22
N LYS A 217 12.93 -25.78 12.94
CA LYS A 217 12.33 -24.87 13.93
C LYS A 217 12.82 -25.27 15.28
N VAL A 218 13.34 -24.32 16.04
CA VAL A 218 13.97 -24.56 17.32
C VAL A 218 13.18 -23.86 18.43
N ARG A 219 12.78 -24.64 19.44
CA ARG A 219 12.30 -24.13 20.72
C ARG A 219 13.45 -24.21 21.70
N LEU A 220 13.96 -23.06 22.13
CA LEU A 220 15.09 -22.98 23.04
C LEU A 220 14.80 -23.66 24.38
N ALA A 221 15.82 -24.24 24.98
CA ALA A 221 15.72 -24.89 26.30
C ALA A 221 15.41 -23.90 27.43
N ALA A 222 15.83 -22.64 27.27
CA ALA A 222 15.52 -21.54 28.20
C ALA A 222 14.96 -20.35 27.41
N ASP A 223 14.09 -19.57 28.07
CA ASP A 223 13.57 -18.35 27.47
C ASP A 223 14.70 -17.37 27.18
N ALA A 224 14.70 -16.79 26.00
CA ALA A 224 15.76 -15.95 25.48
C ALA A 224 15.22 -14.61 25.00
N ASP A 225 15.93 -13.54 25.29
CA ASP A 225 15.65 -12.22 24.76
C ASP A 225 16.15 -12.10 23.30
N GLU A 226 15.79 -11.01 22.61
CA GLU A 226 16.21 -10.75 21.24
C GLU A 226 17.74 -10.64 21.09
N ALA A 227 18.45 -10.20 22.14
CA ALA A 227 19.91 -10.12 22.13
C ALA A 227 20.53 -11.51 22.08
N ARG A 228 20.00 -12.48 22.84
CA ARG A 228 20.45 -13.88 22.82
C ARG A 228 20.13 -14.54 21.48
N LEU A 229 18.93 -14.30 20.91
CA LEU A 229 18.55 -14.82 19.59
C LEU A 229 19.51 -14.33 18.51
N LYS A 230 19.90 -13.07 18.58
CA LYS A 230 20.87 -12.49 17.65
C LYS A 230 22.26 -13.07 17.86
N ALA A 231 22.69 -13.28 19.11
CA ALA A 231 23.96 -13.92 19.42
C ALA A 231 24.03 -15.36 18.82
N ILE A 232 22.94 -16.12 18.91
CA ILE A 232 22.86 -17.47 18.30
C ILE A 232 22.98 -17.38 16.78
N GLN A 233 22.36 -16.37 16.12
CA GLN A 233 22.51 -16.17 14.68
C GLN A 233 23.97 -15.88 14.29
N GLU A 234 24.66 -15.03 15.06
CA GLU A 234 26.06 -14.68 14.83
C GLU A 234 26.98 -15.89 15.07
N GLU A 235 26.72 -16.69 16.09
CA GLU A 235 27.43 -17.95 16.41
C GLU A 235 27.26 -18.96 15.26
N ALA A 236 26.02 -19.20 14.82
CA ALA A 236 25.73 -20.08 13.69
C ALA A 236 26.42 -19.64 12.38
N ALA A 237 26.43 -18.34 12.11
CA ALA A 237 27.10 -17.80 10.91
C ALA A 237 28.62 -17.93 11.00
N LYS A 238 29.22 -17.88 12.20
CA LYS A 238 30.64 -18.02 12.45
C LYS A 238 31.11 -19.48 12.37
N ASP A 239 30.34 -20.39 12.99
CA ASP A 239 30.73 -21.80 13.12
C ASP A 239 30.41 -22.59 11.84
N PHE A 240 29.42 -22.16 11.08
CA PHE A 240 28.98 -22.78 9.83
C PHE A 240 28.91 -21.77 8.68
N PRO A 241 30.04 -21.18 8.26
CA PRO A 241 30.04 -20.13 7.23
C PRO A 241 29.62 -20.65 5.85
N GLU A 242 29.74 -21.95 5.61
CA GLU A 242 29.36 -22.60 4.34
C GLU A 242 27.95 -23.22 4.40
N ALA A 243 27.28 -23.22 5.55
CA ALA A 243 25.96 -23.83 5.69
C ALA A 243 24.91 -23.24 4.73
N GLY A 244 24.99 -21.95 4.45
CA GLY A 244 24.05 -21.26 3.57
C GLY A 244 22.62 -21.16 4.12
N TRP A 245 22.42 -21.33 5.43
CA TRP A 245 21.10 -21.26 6.05
C TRP A 245 20.53 -19.84 6.10
N SER A 246 19.20 -19.78 5.97
CA SER A 246 18.41 -18.59 6.27
C SER A 246 17.91 -18.68 7.69
N ILE A 247 18.40 -17.81 8.56
CA ILE A 247 18.02 -17.82 9.97
C ILE A 247 17.03 -16.69 10.23
N ARG A 248 15.87 -17.04 10.83
CA ARG A 248 14.87 -16.05 11.27
C ARG A 248 14.62 -16.21 12.76
N THR A 249 14.36 -15.09 13.44
CA THR A 249 13.94 -15.06 14.84
C THR A 249 12.44 -14.83 14.95
N ARG A 250 11.85 -15.13 16.10
CA ARG A 250 10.45 -14.85 16.42
C ARG A 250 10.08 -13.36 16.29
N GLY A 251 11.03 -12.45 16.52
CA GLY A 251 10.83 -11.01 16.34
C GLY A 251 10.70 -10.59 14.86
N ASN A 252 11.15 -11.45 13.93
CA ASN A 252 11.08 -11.23 12.48
C ASN A 252 10.47 -12.46 11.76
N ALA A 253 9.35 -12.96 12.30
CA ALA A 253 8.70 -14.17 11.80
C ALA A 253 8.20 -14.04 10.36
N ALA A 254 7.67 -12.88 9.97
CA ALA A 254 7.08 -12.63 8.64
C ALA A 254 7.57 -11.30 8.04
N PRO A 255 8.84 -11.18 7.63
CA PRO A 255 9.42 -9.90 7.19
C PRO A 255 8.75 -9.31 5.93
N ALA A 256 8.32 -10.15 5.00
CA ALA A 256 7.60 -9.71 3.81
C ALA A 256 6.24 -9.09 4.16
N LEU A 257 5.51 -9.69 5.09
CA LEU A 257 4.23 -9.16 5.58
C LEU A 257 4.45 -7.84 6.30
N SER A 258 5.41 -7.78 7.22
CA SER A 258 5.73 -6.56 7.98
C SER A 258 6.11 -5.40 7.07
N SER A 259 6.97 -5.62 6.08
CA SER A 259 7.38 -4.57 5.13
C SER A 259 6.23 -4.09 4.24
N ASN A 260 5.34 -4.97 3.82
CA ASN A 260 4.16 -4.60 3.04
C ASN A 260 3.16 -3.79 3.87
N ILE A 261 2.92 -4.20 5.11
CA ILE A 261 2.06 -3.47 6.06
C ILE A 261 2.63 -2.06 6.29
N GLU A 262 3.93 -1.95 6.49
CA GLU A 262 4.59 -0.67 6.72
C GLU A 262 4.45 0.28 5.51
N ARG A 263 4.75 -0.19 4.30
CA ARG A 263 4.57 0.59 3.06
C ARG A 263 3.11 1.03 2.86
N PHE A 264 2.17 0.12 3.11
CA PHE A 264 0.75 0.41 2.96
C PHE A 264 0.26 1.40 4.02
N SER A 265 0.72 1.26 5.25
CA SER A 265 0.45 2.20 6.33
C SER A 265 1.01 3.59 6.03
N GLN A 266 2.23 3.69 5.50
CA GLN A 266 2.82 4.95 5.08
C GLN A 266 1.98 5.64 4.00
N PHE A 267 1.58 4.90 2.95
CA PHE A 267 0.72 5.42 1.90
C PHE A 267 -0.60 5.96 2.45
N LEU A 268 -1.31 5.16 3.25
CA LEU A 268 -2.59 5.57 3.83
C LEU A 268 -2.45 6.73 4.82
N THR A 269 -1.33 6.81 5.55
CA THR A 269 -1.03 7.93 6.44
C THR A 269 -0.86 9.23 5.65
N LEU A 270 -0.16 9.19 4.50
CA LEU A 270 -0.04 10.34 3.60
C LEU A 270 -1.41 10.78 3.04
N VAL A 271 -2.27 9.83 2.68
CA VAL A 271 -3.65 10.12 2.26
C VAL A 271 -4.44 10.77 3.40
N GLY A 272 -4.34 10.22 4.62
CA GLY A 272 -4.97 10.78 5.81
C GLY A 272 -4.48 12.18 6.15
N LEU A 273 -3.18 12.42 6.05
CA LEU A 273 -2.58 13.74 6.25
C LEU A 273 -3.04 14.74 5.18
N THR A 274 -3.13 14.31 3.92
CA THR A 274 -3.68 15.14 2.84
C THR A 274 -5.14 15.50 3.12
N ALA A 275 -5.97 14.53 3.53
CA ALA A 275 -7.36 14.77 3.90
C ALA A 275 -7.47 15.74 5.08
N LEU A 276 -6.59 15.65 6.06
CA LEU A 276 -6.54 16.58 7.20
C LEU A 276 -6.12 17.98 6.78
N VAL A 277 -5.16 18.14 5.87
CA VAL A 277 -4.73 19.44 5.31
C VAL A 277 -5.85 20.06 4.49
N VAL A 278 -6.51 19.28 3.64
CA VAL A 278 -7.71 19.71 2.89
C VAL A 278 -8.81 20.13 3.88
N GLY A 279 -9.06 19.33 4.92
CA GLY A 279 -9.97 19.66 6.02
C GLY A 279 -9.59 20.96 6.74
N GLY A 280 -8.31 21.25 6.91
CA GLY A 280 -7.79 22.50 7.46
C GLY A 280 -8.22 23.74 6.65
N VAL A 281 -8.21 23.65 5.33
CA VAL A 281 -8.77 24.71 4.46
C VAL A 281 -10.27 24.89 4.74
N GLY A 282 -11.01 23.79 4.93
CA GLY A 282 -12.41 23.82 5.36
C GLY A 282 -12.61 24.50 6.69
N VAL A 283 -11.74 24.22 7.66
CA VAL A 283 -11.69 24.90 8.96
C VAL A 283 -11.50 26.41 8.79
N ALA A 284 -10.50 26.83 7.98
CA ALA A 284 -10.26 28.26 7.73
C ALA A 284 -11.47 28.96 7.13
N ASN A 285 -12.16 28.32 6.17
CA ASN A 285 -13.34 28.86 5.52
C ASN A 285 -14.54 28.93 6.48
N ALA A 286 -14.76 27.88 7.28
CA ALA A 286 -15.84 27.84 8.28
C ALA A 286 -15.64 28.90 9.37
N VAL A 287 -14.41 29.02 9.90
CA VAL A 287 -14.05 30.04 10.89
C VAL A 287 -14.24 31.46 10.32
N ARG A 288 -13.78 31.69 9.08
CA ARG A 288 -13.99 33.00 8.41
C ARG A 288 -15.46 33.31 8.27
N GLY A 289 -16.28 32.40 7.71
CA GLY A 289 -17.70 32.60 7.51
C GLY A 289 -18.45 32.83 8.82
N TYR A 290 -18.06 32.13 9.89
CA TYR A 290 -18.63 32.36 11.22
C TYR A 290 -18.29 33.74 11.77
N LEU A 291 -17.01 34.14 11.74
CA LEU A 291 -16.55 35.42 12.25
C LEU A 291 -17.13 36.60 11.46
N ASP A 292 -17.28 36.46 10.14
CA ASP A 292 -17.93 37.45 9.30
C ASP A 292 -19.40 37.62 9.71
N GLY A 293 -20.09 36.53 10.09
CA GLY A 293 -21.43 36.60 10.64
C GLY A 293 -21.55 37.21 12.03
N LYS A 294 -20.44 37.26 12.76
CA LYS A 294 -20.37 37.82 14.13
C LYS A 294 -19.77 39.21 14.21
N ARG A 295 -19.48 39.86 13.04
CA ARG A 295 -18.86 41.21 13.02
C ARG A 295 -19.64 42.25 13.85
N GLY A 296 -20.99 42.27 13.78
CA GLY A 296 -21.83 43.16 14.59
C GLY A 296 -21.67 42.90 16.09
N VAL A 297 -21.65 41.60 16.50
CA VAL A 297 -21.42 41.21 17.91
C VAL A 297 -20.02 41.62 18.38
N ILE A 298 -19.00 41.40 17.55
CA ILE A 298 -17.64 41.83 17.83
C ILE A 298 -17.53 43.33 17.99
N ALA A 299 -18.16 44.10 17.11
CA ALA A 299 -18.19 45.55 17.18
C ALA A 299 -18.94 46.03 18.43
N THR A 300 -20.03 45.37 18.83
CA THR A 300 -20.76 45.65 20.08
C THR A 300 -19.88 45.37 21.30
N PHE A 301 -19.16 44.26 21.36
CA PHE A 301 -18.24 44.01 22.46
C PHE A 301 -17.17 45.10 22.57
N LYS A 302 -16.65 45.56 21.45
CA LYS A 302 -15.62 46.64 21.42
C LYS A 302 -16.21 48.01 21.80
N SER A 303 -17.41 48.34 21.39
CA SER A 303 -18.07 49.59 21.81
C SER A 303 -18.39 49.61 23.31
N LEU A 304 -18.60 48.42 23.92
CA LEU A 304 -18.74 48.26 25.36
C LEU A 304 -17.38 48.20 26.10
N GLY A 305 -16.23 48.46 25.41
CA GLY A 305 -14.93 48.55 26.01
C GLY A 305 -14.11 47.23 26.05
N ALA A 306 -14.58 46.15 25.35
CA ALA A 306 -13.82 44.93 25.28
C ALA A 306 -12.55 45.13 24.45
N SER A 307 -11.41 44.69 24.96
CA SER A 307 -10.14 44.69 24.23
C SER A 307 -10.12 43.73 23.06
N GLY A 308 -9.41 44.03 21.97
CA GLY A 308 -9.29 43.10 20.85
C GLY A 308 -8.64 41.75 21.24
N GLY A 309 -7.80 41.73 22.31
CA GLY A 309 -7.25 40.48 22.87
C GLY A 309 -8.31 39.61 23.56
N PHE A 310 -9.27 40.23 24.23
CA PHE A 310 -10.41 39.50 24.83
C PHE A 310 -11.31 38.87 23.79
N VAL A 311 -11.65 39.62 22.74
CA VAL A 311 -12.45 39.12 21.61
C VAL A 311 -11.73 37.92 20.93
N PHE A 312 -10.44 38.06 20.69
CA PHE A 312 -9.61 36.98 20.15
C PHE A 312 -9.66 35.72 21.05
N ALA A 313 -9.49 35.88 22.37
CA ALA A 313 -9.54 34.79 23.34
C ALA A 313 -10.90 34.08 23.37
N VAL A 314 -12.00 34.82 23.33
CA VAL A 314 -13.39 34.24 23.29
C VAL A 314 -13.56 33.33 22.09
N TYR A 315 -13.23 33.82 20.88
CA TYR A 315 -13.42 33.02 19.68
C TYR A 315 -12.37 31.91 19.51
N LEU A 316 -11.13 32.08 20.00
CA LEU A 316 -10.15 31.01 20.03
C LEU A 316 -10.62 29.85 20.92
N VAL A 317 -11.09 30.16 22.15
CA VAL A 317 -11.61 29.12 23.07
C VAL A 317 -12.80 28.42 22.45
N GLN A 318 -13.71 29.14 21.80
CA GLN A 318 -14.84 28.54 21.12
C GLN A 318 -14.43 27.57 20.00
N ILE A 319 -13.48 27.98 19.14
CA ILE A 319 -12.94 27.13 18.07
C ILE A 319 -12.25 25.89 18.63
N LEU A 320 -11.46 26.04 19.72
CA LEU A 320 -10.81 24.92 20.39
C LEU A 320 -11.82 23.92 21.01
N MET A 321 -12.90 24.41 21.58
CA MET A 321 -13.97 23.54 22.11
C MET A 321 -14.64 22.73 21.00
N ILE A 322 -14.93 23.36 19.86
CA ILE A 322 -15.52 22.68 18.72
C ILE A 322 -14.52 21.71 18.09
N ALA A 323 -13.24 22.10 18.00
CA ALA A 323 -12.18 21.21 17.55
C ALA A 323 -12.03 19.99 18.45
N ALA A 324 -12.09 20.17 19.78
CA ALA A 324 -12.03 19.06 20.74
C ALA A 324 -13.17 18.06 20.52
N LEU A 325 -14.41 18.54 20.22
CA LEU A 325 -15.53 17.67 19.87
C LEU A 325 -15.29 16.92 18.55
N GLY A 326 -14.77 17.60 17.53
CA GLY A 326 -14.42 16.98 16.25
C GLY A 326 -13.30 15.95 16.39
N ILE A 327 -12.25 16.29 17.14
CA ILE A 327 -11.15 15.37 17.45
C ILE A 327 -11.68 14.16 18.23
N ALA A 328 -12.49 14.36 19.26
CA ALA A 328 -13.07 13.26 20.04
C ALA A 328 -13.90 12.32 19.16
N ALA A 329 -14.76 12.86 18.28
CA ALA A 329 -15.50 12.05 17.32
C ALA A 329 -14.58 11.28 16.37
N GLY A 330 -13.54 11.94 15.85
CA GLY A 330 -12.53 11.31 15.00
C GLY A 330 -11.74 10.20 15.72
N LEU A 331 -11.39 10.41 16.99
CA LEU A 331 -10.69 9.41 17.81
C LEU A 331 -11.58 8.19 18.10
N VAL A 332 -12.87 8.38 18.35
CA VAL A 332 -13.81 7.26 18.53
C VAL A 332 -13.90 6.44 17.24
N LEU A 333 -14.08 7.10 16.08
CA LEU A 333 -14.11 6.41 14.80
C LEU A 333 -12.77 5.70 14.50
N GLY A 334 -11.64 6.36 14.76
CA GLY A 334 -10.31 5.78 14.59
C GLY A 334 -10.03 4.60 15.51
N ALA A 335 -10.52 4.65 16.76
CA ALA A 335 -10.38 3.56 17.73
C ALA A 335 -11.25 2.34 17.39
N LEU A 336 -12.35 2.51 16.69
CA LEU A 336 -13.22 1.41 16.23
C LEU A 336 -12.66 0.69 15.01
N MET A 337 -11.79 1.35 14.22
CA MET A 337 -11.24 0.77 12.99
C MET A 337 -10.46 -0.54 13.19
N PRO A 338 -9.57 -0.73 14.21
CA PRO A 338 -8.90 -2.00 14.43
C PRO A 338 -9.85 -3.17 14.69
N PHE A 339 -10.96 -2.93 15.38
CA PHE A 339 -11.98 -3.95 15.65
C PHE A 339 -12.75 -4.32 14.38
N ALA A 340 -13.13 -3.34 13.56
CA ALA A 340 -13.76 -3.58 12.27
C ALA A 340 -12.81 -4.28 11.30
N ALA A 341 -11.54 -3.89 11.28
CA ALA A 341 -10.52 -4.50 10.44
C ALA A 341 -10.21 -5.93 10.88
N SER A 342 -10.13 -6.22 12.18
CA SER A 342 -9.92 -7.59 12.67
C SER A 342 -11.07 -8.51 12.29
N ALA A 343 -12.31 -8.07 12.42
CA ALA A 343 -13.49 -8.85 12.02
C ALA A 343 -13.52 -9.11 10.50
N ALA A 344 -13.14 -8.12 9.69
CA ALA A 344 -13.10 -8.28 8.24
C ALA A 344 -11.92 -9.13 7.73
N LEU A 345 -10.74 -9.03 8.38
CA LEU A 345 -9.54 -9.76 8.00
C LEU A 345 -9.58 -11.24 8.40
N GLN A 346 -10.22 -11.59 9.51
CA GLN A 346 -10.37 -12.99 9.96
C GLN A 346 -11.04 -13.89 8.94
N SER A 347 -11.93 -13.34 8.10
CA SER A 347 -12.62 -14.12 7.05
C SER A 347 -11.82 -14.26 5.75
N VAL A 348 -10.72 -13.50 5.58
CA VAL A 348 -9.99 -13.41 4.29
C VAL A 348 -8.54 -13.87 4.40
N VAL A 349 -7.89 -13.58 5.51
CA VAL A 349 -6.47 -13.89 5.74
C VAL A 349 -6.28 -14.28 7.20
N PRO A 350 -5.59 -15.38 7.52
CA PRO A 350 -5.26 -15.74 8.89
C PRO A 350 -4.15 -14.84 9.45
N VAL A 351 -4.35 -13.50 9.37
CA VAL A 351 -3.44 -12.54 10.00
C VAL A 351 -3.92 -12.29 11.42
N PRO A 352 -3.07 -12.43 12.43
CA PRO A 352 -3.42 -12.20 13.82
C PRO A 352 -3.60 -10.70 14.08
N ALA A 353 -4.66 -10.10 13.54
CA ALA A 353 -5.03 -8.74 13.89
C ALA A 353 -5.73 -8.77 15.25
N GLN A 354 -5.08 -8.24 16.27
CA GLN A 354 -5.67 -8.13 17.59
C GLN A 354 -6.49 -6.83 17.67
N GLY A 355 -7.81 -6.96 17.82
CA GLY A 355 -8.64 -5.81 18.17
C GLY A 355 -8.11 -5.20 19.47
N GLY A 356 -7.68 -3.94 19.43
CA GLY A 356 -7.05 -3.31 20.59
C GLY A 356 -7.11 -1.79 20.51
N PHE A 357 -6.84 -1.17 21.66
CA PHE A 357 -6.76 0.28 21.80
C PHE A 357 -5.29 0.72 21.72
N TYR A 358 -4.98 1.60 20.76
CA TYR A 358 -3.60 2.05 20.48
C TYR A 358 -3.44 3.55 20.78
N PRO A 359 -3.21 3.91 22.08
CA PRO A 359 -3.25 5.30 22.53
C PRO A 359 -2.18 6.17 21.85
N GLY A 360 -1.03 5.60 21.49
CA GLY A 360 0.03 6.33 20.78
C GLY A 360 -0.39 6.80 19.37
N ALA A 361 -1.10 5.94 18.62
CA ALA A 361 -1.60 6.30 17.29
C ALA A 361 -2.71 7.35 17.38
N LEU A 362 -3.62 7.18 18.34
CA LEU A 362 -4.73 8.10 18.59
C LEU A 362 -4.25 9.46 19.11
N GLY A 363 -3.25 9.45 20.01
CA GLY A 363 -2.63 10.68 20.54
C GLY A 363 -1.95 11.50 19.45
N MET A 364 -1.26 10.84 18.51
CA MET A 364 -0.68 11.50 17.34
C MET A 364 -1.76 12.10 16.44
N ALA A 365 -2.83 11.38 16.17
CA ALA A 365 -3.95 11.89 15.37
C ALA A 365 -4.63 13.10 16.03
N ALA A 366 -4.80 13.08 17.35
CA ALA A 366 -5.32 14.21 18.12
C ALA A 366 -4.40 15.43 18.03
N LEU A 367 -3.08 15.23 18.17
CA LEU A 367 -2.09 16.28 18.07
C LEU A 367 -2.09 16.93 16.67
N PHE A 368 -2.12 16.13 15.60
CA PHE A 368 -2.22 16.63 14.23
C PHE A 368 -3.53 17.38 14.00
N GLY A 369 -4.66 16.86 14.47
CA GLY A 369 -5.96 17.55 14.40
C GLY A 369 -5.95 18.91 15.11
N LEU A 370 -5.33 19.00 16.29
CA LEU A 370 -5.19 20.25 17.05
C LEU A 370 -4.28 21.26 16.31
N LEU A 371 -3.10 20.81 15.86
CA LEU A 371 -2.14 21.67 15.18
C LEU A 371 -2.70 22.21 13.87
N VAL A 372 -3.37 21.37 13.06
CA VAL A 372 -4.03 21.81 11.84
C VAL A 372 -5.13 22.81 12.13
N THR A 373 -5.95 22.57 13.15
CA THR A 373 -6.99 23.52 13.56
C THR A 373 -6.39 24.87 13.91
N LEU A 374 -5.33 24.89 14.73
CA LEU A 374 -4.66 26.13 15.11
C LEU A 374 -4.01 26.83 13.92
N ALA A 375 -3.27 26.10 13.07
CA ALA A 375 -2.60 26.66 11.90
C ALA A 375 -3.57 27.40 10.97
N PHE A 376 -4.74 26.81 10.73
CA PHE A 376 -5.73 27.34 9.80
C PHE A 376 -6.71 28.33 10.44
N ALA A 377 -6.94 28.29 11.76
CA ALA A 377 -7.86 29.20 12.46
C ALA A 377 -7.21 30.53 12.88
N LEU A 378 -5.88 30.57 13.12
CA LEU A 378 -5.20 31.76 13.63
C LEU A 378 -5.28 32.97 12.70
N LEU A 379 -5.20 32.79 11.39
CA LEU A 379 -5.26 33.89 10.43
C LEU A 379 -6.65 34.55 10.37
N PRO A 380 -7.76 33.81 10.26
CA PRO A 380 -9.11 34.39 10.38
C PRO A 380 -9.36 35.08 11.73
N LEU A 381 -8.92 34.46 12.83
CA LEU A 381 -9.06 35.02 14.18
C LEU A 381 -8.28 36.32 14.35
N GLY A 382 -7.06 36.39 13.81
CA GLY A 382 -6.23 37.61 13.82
C GLY A 382 -6.93 38.78 13.13
N ARG A 383 -7.63 38.52 12.03
CA ARG A 383 -8.43 39.55 11.33
C ARG A 383 -9.64 40.01 12.16
N ALA A 384 -10.33 39.08 12.82
CA ALA A 384 -11.49 39.41 13.67
C ALA A 384 -11.11 40.31 14.86
N ARG A 385 -9.89 40.19 15.39
CA ARG A 385 -9.35 41.07 16.42
C ARG A 385 -9.31 42.53 15.99
N ASP A 386 -9.04 42.79 14.72
CA ASP A 386 -8.81 44.18 14.22
C ASP A 386 -10.09 44.83 13.66
N VAL A 387 -11.27 44.17 13.76
CA VAL A 387 -12.58 44.77 13.43
C VAL A 387 -12.80 46.01 14.31
N PRO A 388 -13.01 47.25 13.73
CA PRO A 388 -13.21 48.45 14.53
C PRO A 388 -14.62 48.51 15.12
N ALA A 389 -14.80 49.21 16.26
CA ALA A 389 -16.09 49.47 16.86
C ALA A 389 -17.04 50.24 15.92
N THR A 390 -16.47 51.07 15.05
CA THR A 390 -17.22 51.85 14.04
C THR A 390 -17.86 51.01 12.96
N ALA A 391 -17.55 49.73 12.87
CA ALA A 391 -18.20 48.76 11.95
C ALA A 391 -19.73 48.58 12.24
N LEU A 392 -20.21 49.01 13.44
CA LEU A 392 -21.64 49.06 13.75
C LEU A 392 -22.41 50.10 12.93
N PHE A 393 -21.71 51.15 12.52
CA PHE A 393 -22.29 52.36 11.90
C PHE A 393 -21.98 52.49 10.41
N ARG A 394 -21.18 51.60 9.86
CA ARG A 394 -20.80 51.61 8.44
C ARG A 394 -21.36 50.36 7.77
N GLU A 395 -22.25 50.59 6.81
CA GLU A 395 -22.76 49.55 5.92
C GLU A 395 -21.66 48.79 5.19
N MET A 396 -21.94 47.57 4.79
CA MET A 396 -21.13 46.52 4.17
C MET A 396 -20.29 46.97 2.94
N GLY A 397 -19.36 47.93 3.05
CA GLY A 397 -18.65 48.42 1.91
C GLY A 397 -17.10 48.56 2.04
N LEU A 398 -16.61 48.54 3.25
CA LEU A 398 -15.16 48.64 3.49
C LEU A 398 -14.62 47.39 4.13
N GLU A 399 -14.42 46.36 3.33
CA GLU A 399 -13.57 45.22 3.72
C GLU A 399 -12.20 45.80 4.11
N GLY A 400 -11.83 45.69 5.39
CA GLY A 400 -10.49 46.01 5.84
C GLY A 400 -9.51 45.13 5.11
N ARG A 401 -8.88 45.65 4.07
CA ARG A 401 -7.84 45.01 3.26
C ARG A 401 -6.54 44.78 4.04
N GLY A 402 -6.50 44.91 5.37
CA GLY A 402 -5.33 44.72 6.19
C GLY A 402 -4.92 43.26 6.31
N PHE A 403 -3.64 42.96 6.08
CA PHE A 403 -3.03 41.73 6.55
C PHE A 403 -3.18 41.64 8.08
N PRO A 404 -3.44 40.45 8.65
CA PRO A 404 -3.43 40.31 10.10
C PRO A 404 -2.05 40.66 10.65
N ARG A 405 -1.99 41.09 11.90
CA ARG A 405 -0.69 41.48 12.52
C ARG A 405 0.32 40.36 12.37
N ALA A 406 1.58 40.74 12.17
CA ALA A 406 2.70 39.83 11.91
C ALA A 406 2.78 38.69 12.92
N ILE A 407 2.41 38.93 14.19
CA ILE A 407 2.41 37.90 15.24
C ILE A 407 1.53 36.68 14.91
N TYR A 408 0.34 36.88 14.32
CA TYR A 408 -0.54 35.78 13.95
C TYR A 408 -0.05 35.02 12.71
N VAL A 409 0.58 35.75 11.78
CA VAL A 409 1.19 35.12 10.60
C VAL A 409 2.39 34.28 11.03
N VAL A 410 3.27 34.82 11.88
CA VAL A 410 4.45 34.09 12.41
C VAL A 410 4.01 32.88 13.26
N SER A 411 2.98 33.04 14.11
CA SER A 411 2.46 31.92 14.92
C SER A 411 1.85 30.83 14.04
N ALA A 412 1.06 31.17 13.03
CA ALA A 412 0.48 30.20 12.12
C ALA A 412 1.56 29.47 11.31
N LEU A 413 2.58 30.20 10.84
CA LEU A 413 3.73 29.62 10.15
C LEU A 413 4.55 28.71 11.07
N GLY A 414 4.80 29.13 12.31
CA GLY A 414 5.52 28.32 13.31
C GLY A 414 4.79 27.01 13.61
N ILE A 415 3.45 27.03 13.73
CA ILE A 415 2.64 25.81 13.91
C ILE A 415 2.67 24.95 12.65
N ALA A 416 2.63 25.52 11.46
CA ALA A 416 2.73 24.78 10.21
C ALA A 416 4.10 24.10 10.07
N VAL A 417 5.20 24.78 10.45
CA VAL A 417 6.55 24.20 10.48
C VAL A 417 6.63 23.07 11.52
N LEU A 418 6.06 23.27 12.71
CA LEU A 418 5.99 22.22 13.74
C LEU A 418 5.22 21.00 13.22
N LEU A 419 4.08 21.22 12.56
CA LEU A 419 3.28 20.14 11.96
C LEU A 419 4.10 19.36 10.91
N ALA A 420 4.80 20.08 10.02
CA ALA A 420 5.66 19.50 9.01
C ALA A 420 6.83 18.70 9.65
N ALA A 421 7.48 19.26 10.67
CA ALA A 421 8.55 18.59 11.38
C ALA A 421 8.07 17.29 12.07
N LEU A 422 6.93 17.34 12.75
CA LEU A 422 6.33 16.16 13.38
C LEU A 422 5.91 15.11 12.32
N ALA A 423 5.34 15.54 11.20
CA ALA A 423 4.99 14.62 10.11
C ALA A 423 6.21 13.90 9.54
N ILE A 424 7.36 14.57 9.43
CA ILE A 424 8.62 13.97 8.97
C ILE A 424 9.23 13.07 10.05
N LEU A 425 9.30 13.52 11.29
CA LEU A 425 9.95 12.79 12.39
C LEU A 425 9.22 11.49 12.75
N PHE A 426 7.90 11.48 12.69
CA PHE A 426 7.08 10.31 13.03
C PHE A 426 6.69 9.46 11.82
N SER A 427 7.17 9.81 10.63
CA SER A 427 7.03 8.95 9.44
C SER A 427 8.05 7.82 9.47
N GLY A 428 7.64 6.62 9.02
CA GLY A 428 8.55 5.48 8.84
C GLY A 428 9.64 5.73 7.79
N ASP A 429 9.37 6.61 6.80
CA ASP A 429 10.34 7.06 5.80
C ASP A 429 10.38 8.58 5.75
N GLN A 430 11.45 9.14 6.34
CA GLN A 430 11.65 10.60 6.41
C GLN A 430 11.85 11.24 5.03
N ARG A 431 12.41 10.50 4.05
CA ARG A 431 12.62 10.99 2.69
C ARG A 431 11.28 11.17 1.98
N ILE A 432 10.42 10.18 2.03
CA ILE A 432 9.08 10.25 1.43
C ILE A 432 8.25 11.34 2.10
N ALA A 433 8.29 11.44 3.42
CA ALA A 433 7.55 12.45 4.17
C ALA A 433 8.04 13.89 3.85
N SER A 434 9.35 14.11 3.70
CA SER A 434 9.88 15.43 3.34
C SER A 434 9.51 15.85 1.93
N ILE A 435 9.52 14.90 0.97
CA ILE A 435 9.03 15.16 -0.40
C ILE A 435 7.55 15.51 -0.38
N PHE A 436 6.74 14.78 0.40
CA PHE A 436 5.31 15.04 0.53
C PHE A 436 5.02 16.43 1.13
N VAL A 437 5.73 16.82 2.19
CA VAL A 437 5.60 18.15 2.80
C VAL A 437 5.98 19.23 1.79
N GLY A 438 7.10 19.07 1.09
CA GLY A 438 7.54 20.00 0.05
C GLY A 438 6.51 20.11 -1.09
N ALA A 439 5.98 18.98 -1.56
CA ALA A 439 4.94 18.94 -2.59
C ALA A 439 3.64 19.62 -2.13
N THR A 440 3.26 19.44 -0.86
CA THR A 440 2.08 20.10 -0.27
C THR A 440 2.26 21.62 -0.23
N ILE A 441 3.40 22.11 0.25
CA ILE A 441 3.71 23.55 0.25
C ILE A 441 3.70 24.11 -1.17
N PHE A 442 4.34 23.41 -2.10
CA PHE A 442 4.36 23.78 -3.52
C PHE A 442 2.95 23.86 -4.11
N ALA A 443 2.10 22.85 -3.84
CA ALA A 443 0.71 22.83 -4.29
C ALA A 443 -0.08 24.05 -3.77
N PHE A 444 0.09 24.41 -2.49
CA PHE A 444 -0.53 25.61 -1.90
C PHE A 444 -0.08 26.90 -2.60
N LEU A 445 1.20 27.03 -2.87
CA LEU A 445 1.75 28.22 -3.55
C LEU A 445 1.25 28.33 -4.98
N VAL A 446 1.25 27.21 -5.73
CA VAL A 446 0.78 27.19 -7.11
C VAL A 446 -0.72 27.42 -7.20
N LEU A 447 -1.52 26.80 -6.33
CA LEU A 447 -2.97 27.05 -6.28
C LEU A 447 -3.31 28.50 -5.94
N ARG A 448 -2.52 29.13 -5.07
CA ARG A 448 -2.66 30.56 -4.79
C ARG A 448 -2.32 31.41 -6.01
N LEU A 449 -1.27 31.02 -6.75
CA LEU A 449 -0.91 31.64 -8.02
C LEU A 449 -2.00 31.44 -9.07
N VAL A 450 -2.54 30.22 -9.22
CA VAL A 450 -3.65 29.93 -10.12
C VAL A 450 -4.87 30.81 -9.80
N GLY A 451 -5.24 30.92 -8.51
CA GLY A 451 -6.31 31.81 -8.07
C GLY A 451 -6.07 33.27 -8.45
N ALA A 452 -4.85 33.77 -8.29
CA ALA A 452 -4.46 35.11 -8.69
C ALA A 452 -4.48 35.30 -10.22
N LEU A 453 -4.00 34.30 -10.97
CA LEU A 453 -4.02 34.30 -12.44
C LEU A 453 -5.46 34.28 -12.98
N VAL A 454 -6.35 33.50 -12.39
CA VAL A 454 -7.78 33.44 -12.77
C VAL A 454 -8.43 34.80 -12.54
N GLN A 455 -8.18 35.46 -11.42
CA GLN A 455 -8.67 36.79 -11.13
C GLN A 455 -8.07 37.84 -12.08
N TRP A 456 -6.77 37.74 -12.39
CA TRP A 456 -6.11 38.65 -13.33
C TRP A 456 -6.65 38.47 -14.76
N ALA A 457 -6.84 37.22 -15.23
CA ALA A 457 -7.41 36.92 -16.51
C ALA A 457 -8.86 37.41 -16.63
N ALA A 458 -9.66 37.22 -15.57
CA ALA A 458 -11.02 37.74 -15.51
C ALA A 458 -11.08 39.28 -15.57
N ARG A 459 -10.10 39.96 -14.92
CA ARG A 459 -9.99 41.43 -14.99
C ARG A 459 -9.61 41.94 -16.36
N LYS A 460 -8.75 41.23 -17.11
CA LYS A 460 -8.31 41.58 -18.47
C LYS A 460 -9.29 41.12 -19.57
N SER A 461 -10.30 40.33 -19.22
CA SER A 461 -11.26 39.80 -20.18
C SER A 461 -12.02 40.91 -20.89
N PRO A 462 -12.18 40.87 -22.23
CA PRO A 462 -12.94 41.86 -22.98
C PRO A 462 -14.42 41.82 -22.57
N ARG A 463 -15.14 42.94 -22.81
CA ARG A 463 -16.59 43.01 -22.50
C ARG A 463 -17.37 42.00 -23.34
N VAL A 464 -17.82 40.93 -22.73
CA VAL A 464 -18.60 39.87 -23.37
C VAL A 464 -20.05 40.31 -23.51
N ARG A 465 -20.65 40.03 -24.68
CA ARG A 465 -22.03 40.40 -24.99
C ARG A 465 -23.07 39.58 -24.17
N PHE A 466 -22.72 38.34 -23.79
CA PHE A 466 -23.60 37.44 -23.05
C PHE A 466 -23.66 37.83 -21.56
N VAL A 467 -24.82 38.25 -21.07
CA VAL A 467 -25.01 38.87 -19.74
C VAL A 467 -24.57 37.92 -18.60
N ALA A 468 -24.95 36.65 -18.69
CA ALA A 468 -24.58 35.67 -17.64
C ALA A 468 -23.05 35.46 -17.53
N LEU A 469 -22.34 35.40 -18.67
CA LEU A 469 -20.89 35.26 -18.69
C LEU A 469 -20.20 36.55 -18.20
N ARG A 470 -20.70 37.71 -18.54
CA ARG A 470 -20.21 39.01 -18.04
C ARG A 470 -20.34 39.10 -16.52
N LEU A 471 -21.48 38.66 -15.97
CA LEU A 471 -21.71 38.60 -14.51
C LEU A 471 -20.75 37.58 -13.85
N ALA A 472 -20.61 36.38 -14.43
CA ALA A 472 -19.68 35.36 -13.91
C ALA A 472 -18.24 35.86 -13.86
N VAL A 473 -17.72 36.44 -14.95
CA VAL A 473 -16.38 37.01 -15.00
C VAL A 473 -16.22 38.20 -14.03
N GLY A 474 -17.28 39.05 -13.90
CA GLY A 474 -17.33 40.14 -12.93
C GLY A 474 -17.20 39.66 -11.49
N ASN A 475 -17.88 38.59 -11.11
CA ASN A 475 -17.86 38.00 -9.78
C ASN A 475 -16.47 37.38 -9.44
N ILE A 476 -15.77 36.81 -10.42
CA ILE A 476 -14.46 36.19 -10.21
C ILE A 476 -13.40 37.20 -9.75
N HIS A 477 -13.37 38.39 -10.33
CA HIS A 477 -12.34 39.38 -10.04
C HIS A 477 -12.77 40.50 -9.08
N ARG A 478 -14.01 40.48 -8.59
CA ARG A 478 -14.50 41.46 -7.61
C ARG A 478 -13.63 41.46 -6.35
N PRO A 479 -13.30 42.64 -5.76
CA PRO A 479 -12.65 42.71 -4.46
C PRO A 479 -13.47 41.94 -3.41
N GLY A 480 -12.81 41.01 -2.68
CA GLY A 480 -13.51 40.14 -1.71
C GLY A 480 -14.12 38.86 -2.29
N ALA A 481 -13.93 38.60 -3.58
CA ALA A 481 -14.39 37.34 -4.20
C ALA A 481 -13.84 36.12 -3.49
N LEU A 482 -14.67 35.09 -3.42
CA LEU A 482 -14.32 33.79 -2.82
C LEU A 482 -13.38 32.95 -3.71
N THR A 483 -13.10 33.41 -4.92
CA THR A 483 -12.30 32.72 -5.93
C THR A 483 -11.02 32.08 -5.37
N PRO A 484 -10.14 32.79 -4.60
CA PRO A 484 -8.93 32.18 -4.07
C PRO A 484 -9.21 31.02 -3.09
N SER A 485 -10.23 31.14 -2.26
CA SER A 485 -10.60 30.08 -1.31
C SER A 485 -11.21 28.89 -2.02
N VAL A 486 -12.05 29.10 -3.03
CA VAL A 486 -12.66 28.05 -3.84
C VAL A 486 -11.62 27.33 -4.68
N VAL A 487 -10.70 28.06 -5.34
CA VAL A 487 -9.57 27.49 -6.11
C VAL A 487 -8.70 26.60 -5.23
N LEU A 488 -8.39 27.04 -4.01
CA LEU A 488 -7.54 26.31 -3.09
C LEU A 488 -8.22 25.05 -2.57
N SER A 489 -9.49 25.16 -2.15
CA SER A 489 -10.28 24.02 -1.65
C SER A 489 -10.55 22.99 -2.73
N LEU A 490 -11.00 23.44 -3.90
CA LEU A 490 -11.32 22.60 -5.03
C LEU A 490 -10.06 21.98 -5.64
N GLY A 491 -9.01 22.79 -5.78
CA GLY A 491 -7.74 22.35 -6.37
C GLY A 491 -7.07 21.23 -5.58
N LEU A 492 -6.97 21.35 -4.26
CA LEU A 492 -6.43 20.30 -3.39
C LEU A 492 -7.30 19.03 -3.42
N GLY A 493 -8.62 19.18 -3.31
CA GLY A 493 -9.53 18.04 -3.36
C GLY A 493 -9.51 17.31 -4.69
N LEU A 494 -9.50 18.05 -5.81
CA LEU A 494 -9.39 17.49 -7.16
C LEU A 494 -8.04 16.80 -7.37
N THR A 495 -6.94 17.41 -6.94
CA THR A 495 -5.60 16.80 -7.03
C THR A 495 -5.55 15.46 -6.34
N LEU A 496 -6.08 15.38 -5.12
CA LEU A 496 -6.13 14.12 -4.38
C LEU A 496 -7.00 13.08 -5.09
N LEU A 497 -8.16 13.49 -5.61
CA LEU A 497 -9.08 12.60 -6.32
C LEU A 497 -8.44 12.05 -7.61
N VAL A 498 -7.81 12.91 -8.42
CA VAL A 498 -7.08 12.50 -9.64
C VAL A 498 -5.92 11.57 -9.29
N THR A 499 -5.16 11.88 -8.25
CA THR A 499 -4.06 11.03 -7.77
C THR A 499 -4.56 9.62 -7.44
N LEU A 500 -5.60 9.51 -6.61
CA LEU A 500 -6.15 8.22 -6.20
C LEU A 500 -6.79 7.45 -7.34
N ALA A 501 -7.50 8.13 -8.24
CA ALA A 501 -8.09 7.51 -9.43
C ALA A 501 -7.03 6.96 -10.39
N LEU A 502 -5.93 7.70 -10.61
CA LEU A 502 -4.82 7.24 -11.43
C LEU A 502 -4.04 6.09 -10.78
N ILE A 503 -3.89 6.09 -9.45
CA ILE A 503 -3.29 4.96 -8.72
C ILE A 503 -4.17 3.71 -8.88
N ASP A 504 -5.48 3.78 -8.61
CA ASP A 504 -6.42 2.64 -8.78
C ASP A 504 -6.42 2.15 -10.24
N GLY A 505 -6.42 3.08 -11.21
CA GLY A 505 -6.35 2.75 -12.62
C GLY A 505 -5.05 2.04 -13.03
N ASN A 506 -3.88 2.49 -12.54
CA ASN A 506 -2.61 1.83 -12.79
C ASN A 506 -2.57 0.43 -12.17
N LEU A 507 -3.08 0.29 -10.94
CA LEU A 507 -3.20 -1.02 -10.31
C LEU A 507 -4.07 -1.97 -11.14
N ARG A 508 -5.23 -1.51 -11.61
CA ARG A 508 -6.12 -2.32 -12.47
C ARG A 508 -5.47 -2.69 -13.79
N ARG A 509 -4.78 -1.74 -14.42
CA ARG A 509 -4.09 -1.98 -15.69
C ARG A 509 -2.97 -2.99 -15.53
N GLN A 510 -2.23 -2.95 -14.41
CA GLN A 510 -1.22 -3.95 -14.07
C GLN A 510 -1.83 -5.35 -14.00
N ILE A 511 -3.08 -5.45 -13.53
CA ILE A 511 -3.81 -6.72 -13.42
C ILE A 511 -4.36 -7.17 -14.76
N SER A 512 -5.03 -6.26 -15.49
CA SER A 512 -5.78 -6.61 -16.71
C SER A 512 -4.91 -6.62 -17.98
N GLY A 513 -3.78 -5.90 -17.96
CA GLY A 513 -2.92 -5.68 -19.13
C GLY A 513 -1.68 -6.56 -19.20
N SER A 514 -1.44 -7.39 -18.18
CA SER A 514 -0.16 -8.11 -18.04
C SER A 514 -0.19 -9.57 -18.51
N LEU A 515 -1.09 -9.95 -19.40
CA LEU A 515 -0.82 -11.10 -20.26
C LEU A 515 -0.05 -10.58 -21.47
N PRO A 516 1.29 -10.61 -21.48
CA PRO A 516 2.04 -10.34 -22.67
C PRO A 516 1.57 -11.35 -23.72
N GLU A 517 1.38 -10.93 -24.95
CA GLU A 517 1.13 -11.84 -26.08
C GLU A 517 2.18 -12.96 -26.21
N ARG A 518 3.25 -12.86 -25.41
CA ARG A 518 4.40 -13.78 -25.35
C ARG A 518 4.52 -14.51 -24.02
N ALA A 519 3.55 -14.41 -23.09
CA ALA A 519 3.63 -15.18 -21.84
C ALA A 519 3.53 -16.69 -22.13
N PRO A 520 4.34 -17.53 -21.46
CA PRO A 520 4.21 -18.97 -21.60
C PRO A 520 2.88 -19.46 -21.02
N ASN A 521 2.35 -20.56 -21.58
CA ASN A 521 1.18 -21.24 -21.07
C ASN A 521 1.50 -21.99 -19.77
N PHE A 522 2.68 -22.61 -19.77
CA PHE A 522 3.15 -23.45 -18.67
C PHE A 522 4.56 -23.10 -18.24
N PHE A 523 4.79 -23.20 -16.93
CA PHE A 523 6.08 -23.40 -16.31
C PHE A 523 6.19 -24.83 -15.80
N PHE A 524 7.28 -25.48 -16.11
CA PHE A 524 7.66 -26.80 -15.61
C PHE A 524 8.90 -26.64 -14.74
N VAL A 525 8.83 -27.14 -13.52
CA VAL A 525 9.89 -27.00 -12.52
C VAL A 525 10.21 -28.41 -11.99
N ASP A 526 11.43 -28.59 -11.50
CA ASP A 526 11.92 -29.88 -10.98
C ASP A 526 11.96 -31.02 -12.00
N ILE A 527 12.24 -30.69 -13.28
CA ILE A 527 12.52 -31.70 -14.28
C ILE A 527 13.90 -32.31 -13.94
N GLN A 528 13.96 -33.61 -13.69
CA GLN A 528 15.22 -34.27 -13.36
C GLN A 528 16.10 -34.38 -14.62
N SER A 529 17.43 -34.34 -14.44
CA SER A 529 18.35 -34.42 -15.55
C SER A 529 18.21 -35.75 -16.33
N SER A 530 17.81 -36.84 -15.68
CA SER A 530 17.47 -38.12 -16.33
C SER A 530 16.25 -38.05 -17.23
N ASP A 531 15.33 -37.14 -16.95
CA ASP A 531 14.00 -37.10 -17.57
C ASP A 531 13.90 -36.04 -18.66
N VAL A 532 14.83 -35.08 -18.70
CA VAL A 532 14.76 -33.88 -19.55
C VAL A 532 14.57 -34.17 -21.05
N ASP A 533 15.18 -35.23 -21.57
CA ASP A 533 15.06 -35.59 -22.99
C ASP A 533 13.72 -36.27 -23.28
N GLY A 534 13.29 -37.17 -22.38
CA GLY A 534 11.97 -37.78 -22.43
C GLY A 534 10.86 -36.75 -22.33
N PHE A 535 10.99 -35.80 -21.39
CA PHE A 535 10.09 -34.67 -21.18
C PHE A 535 10.01 -33.81 -22.45
N SER A 536 11.17 -33.44 -23.04
CA SER A 536 11.19 -32.63 -24.25
C SER A 536 10.51 -33.32 -25.44
N SER A 537 10.69 -34.64 -25.57
CA SER A 537 10.06 -35.45 -26.59
C SER A 537 8.53 -35.53 -26.39
N LEU A 538 8.06 -35.67 -25.15
CA LEU A 538 6.63 -35.64 -24.83
C LEU A 538 6.00 -34.31 -25.18
N ILE A 539 6.62 -33.18 -24.77
CA ILE A 539 6.09 -31.85 -25.06
C ILE A 539 6.05 -31.58 -26.57
N SER A 540 7.08 -31.96 -27.31
CA SER A 540 7.10 -31.80 -28.78
C SER A 540 5.99 -32.60 -29.47
N LYS A 541 5.57 -33.73 -28.90
CA LYS A 541 4.45 -34.54 -29.39
C LYS A 541 3.09 -33.92 -29.07
N GLU A 542 2.92 -33.47 -27.82
CA GLU A 542 1.64 -32.93 -27.31
C GLU A 542 1.36 -31.50 -27.79
N ALA A 543 2.43 -30.70 -27.99
CA ALA A 543 2.38 -29.32 -28.43
C ALA A 543 3.32 -29.09 -29.64
N PRO A 544 3.04 -29.62 -30.84
CA PRO A 544 3.94 -29.54 -31.98
C PRO A 544 4.17 -28.11 -32.51
N GLN A 545 3.27 -27.18 -32.22
CA GLN A 545 3.43 -25.77 -32.60
C GLN A 545 3.97 -24.91 -31.44
N GLY A 546 4.13 -25.51 -30.28
CA GLY A 546 4.62 -24.85 -29.09
C GLY A 546 6.14 -24.64 -29.11
N THR A 547 6.59 -23.55 -28.53
CA THR A 547 8.01 -23.28 -28.31
C THR A 547 8.37 -23.68 -26.88
N LEU A 548 9.25 -24.69 -26.74
CA LEU A 548 9.78 -25.13 -25.47
C LEU A 548 11.15 -24.50 -25.22
N ALA A 549 11.25 -23.64 -24.18
CA ALA A 549 12.52 -23.16 -23.67
C ALA A 549 12.87 -23.91 -22.38
N LYS A 550 14.12 -24.39 -22.24
CA LYS A 550 14.57 -25.13 -21.03
C LYS A 550 15.97 -24.69 -20.62
N VAL A 551 16.20 -24.57 -19.33
CA VAL A 551 17.52 -24.21 -18.76
C VAL A 551 17.78 -25.00 -17.47
N PRO A 552 19.07 -25.33 -17.18
CA PRO A 552 19.43 -25.89 -15.89
C PRO A 552 19.19 -24.86 -14.79
N MET A 553 18.74 -25.31 -13.62
CA MET A 553 18.47 -24.44 -12.48
C MET A 553 19.05 -25.01 -11.19
N LEU A 554 19.78 -24.15 -10.48
CA LEU A 554 20.25 -24.38 -9.12
C LEU A 554 19.70 -23.26 -8.23
N ARG A 555 19.76 -23.47 -6.93
CA ARG A 555 19.56 -22.40 -5.97
C ARG A 555 20.88 -22.08 -5.28
N GLY A 556 21.12 -20.80 -5.06
CA GLY A 556 22.28 -20.36 -4.33
C GLY A 556 22.06 -18.99 -3.70
N ARG A 557 22.84 -18.73 -2.68
CA ARG A 557 22.83 -17.48 -1.93
C ARG A 557 24.09 -16.70 -2.18
N VAL A 558 23.97 -15.39 -2.38
CA VAL A 558 25.13 -14.51 -2.42
C VAL A 558 25.68 -14.36 -1.00
N MET A 559 26.95 -14.75 -0.82
CA MET A 559 27.65 -14.75 0.46
C MET A 559 28.60 -13.56 0.59
N ALA A 560 29.27 -13.18 -0.51
CA ALA A 560 30.19 -12.06 -0.51
C ALA A 560 30.21 -11.33 -1.86
N LEU A 561 30.54 -10.05 -1.81
CA LEU A 561 30.81 -9.19 -2.97
C LEU A 561 32.21 -8.63 -2.82
N ASN A 562 33.08 -8.83 -3.82
CA ASN A 562 34.50 -8.43 -3.77
C ASN A 562 35.22 -8.91 -2.49
N GLY A 563 34.89 -10.11 -2.03
CA GLY A 563 35.44 -10.69 -0.80
C GLY A 563 34.86 -10.12 0.50
N VAL A 564 33.96 -9.14 0.42
CA VAL A 564 33.26 -8.58 1.61
C VAL A 564 31.95 -9.33 1.82
N ALA A 565 31.74 -9.89 3.02
CA ALA A 565 30.53 -10.60 3.38
C ALA A 565 29.28 -9.70 3.26
N VAL A 566 28.19 -10.25 2.73
CA VAL A 566 26.95 -9.51 2.39
C VAL A 566 26.33 -8.78 3.58
N ASP A 567 26.45 -9.31 4.79
CA ASP A 567 25.98 -8.69 6.02
C ASP A 567 26.67 -7.35 6.35
N LYS A 568 27.90 -7.17 5.83
CA LYS A 568 28.70 -5.94 6.00
C LYS A 568 28.54 -4.94 4.85
N VAL A 569 27.91 -5.35 3.75
CA VAL A 569 27.72 -4.49 2.58
C VAL A 569 26.44 -3.64 2.74
N LYS A 570 26.59 -2.32 2.73
CA LYS A 570 25.45 -1.39 2.74
C LYS A 570 24.98 -1.17 1.32
N VAL A 571 23.78 -1.69 1.00
CA VAL A 571 23.14 -1.53 -0.30
C VAL A 571 21.81 -0.78 -0.13
N PRO A 572 21.39 0.00 -1.14
CA PRO A 572 20.04 0.58 -1.19
C PRO A 572 18.95 -0.51 -1.06
N ALA A 573 17.79 -0.12 -0.52
CA ALA A 573 16.70 -1.07 -0.27
C ALA A 573 16.22 -1.75 -1.56
N GLU A 574 16.32 -1.06 -2.69
CA GLU A 574 15.91 -1.51 -4.01
C GLU A 574 16.73 -2.73 -4.49
N GLY A 575 18.04 -2.72 -4.31
CA GLY A 575 18.95 -3.83 -4.70
C GLY A 575 19.10 -4.91 -3.63
N ALA A 576 18.72 -4.62 -2.37
CA ALA A 576 18.96 -5.52 -1.24
C ALA A 576 18.26 -6.88 -1.35
N TRP A 577 17.22 -7.01 -2.16
CA TRP A 577 16.47 -8.25 -2.34
C TRP A 577 17.32 -9.35 -3.00
N VAL A 578 18.26 -8.99 -3.87
CA VAL A 578 19.17 -9.94 -4.52
C VAL A 578 20.08 -10.65 -3.50
N LEU A 579 20.46 -9.91 -2.46
CA LEU A 579 21.39 -10.38 -1.43
C LEU A 579 20.69 -11.11 -0.27
N ARG A 580 19.34 -11.04 -0.22
CA ARG A 580 18.55 -11.64 0.86
C ARG A 580 17.95 -12.98 0.44
N GLY A 581 18.45 -14.06 0.99
CA GLY A 581 17.95 -15.42 0.70
C GLY A 581 18.46 -15.99 -0.62
N ASP A 582 17.95 -17.15 -0.96
CA ASP A 582 18.41 -17.91 -2.11
C ASP A 582 17.80 -17.39 -3.41
N ARG A 583 18.62 -17.45 -4.47
CA ARG A 583 18.24 -17.07 -5.83
C ARG A 583 18.31 -18.26 -6.76
N GLY A 584 17.47 -18.28 -7.77
CA GLY A 584 17.67 -19.14 -8.91
C GLY A 584 18.94 -18.74 -9.63
N LEU A 585 19.78 -19.72 -9.90
CA LEU A 585 21.02 -19.59 -10.66
C LEU A 585 20.91 -20.52 -11.86
N THR A 586 21.50 -20.11 -12.96
CA THR A 586 21.66 -20.94 -14.15
C THR A 586 23.04 -20.78 -14.73
N TYR A 587 23.39 -21.67 -15.63
CA TYR A 587 24.59 -21.56 -16.44
C TYR A 587 24.29 -21.85 -17.90
N GLU A 588 24.82 -21.03 -18.79
CA GLU A 588 24.55 -21.14 -20.22
C GLU A 588 25.78 -20.82 -21.07
N ALA A 589 25.96 -21.60 -22.14
CA ALA A 589 27.00 -21.35 -23.11
C ALA A 589 26.70 -20.19 -24.05
N LYS A 590 25.41 -19.99 -24.35
CA LYS A 590 24.91 -18.92 -25.25
C LYS A 590 24.18 -17.86 -24.46
N GLN A 591 24.20 -16.63 -24.97
CA GLN A 591 23.42 -15.56 -24.40
C GLN A 591 21.93 -15.91 -24.49
N PRO A 592 21.15 -15.73 -23.39
CA PRO A 592 19.71 -15.91 -23.42
C PRO A 592 19.03 -14.97 -24.43
N ASP A 593 18.06 -15.47 -25.17
CA ASP A 593 17.36 -14.72 -26.24
C ASP A 593 16.54 -13.53 -25.69
N ASN A 594 16.14 -13.59 -24.43
CA ASN A 594 15.37 -12.57 -23.72
C ASN A 594 16.22 -11.57 -22.93
N ALA A 595 17.52 -11.52 -23.21
CA ALA A 595 18.45 -10.63 -22.52
C ALA A 595 19.36 -9.90 -23.50
N THR A 596 19.50 -8.58 -23.32
CA THR A 596 20.38 -7.73 -24.12
C THR A 596 21.57 -7.30 -23.28
N LEU A 597 22.81 -7.48 -23.82
CA LEU A 597 24.01 -7.01 -23.13
C LEU A 597 24.04 -5.48 -23.09
N THR A 598 24.30 -4.92 -21.91
CA THR A 598 24.48 -3.48 -21.71
C THR A 598 25.96 -3.12 -21.57
N GLU A 599 26.75 -3.99 -20.93
CA GLU A 599 28.20 -3.79 -20.74
C GLU A 599 28.93 -5.13 -20.81
N GLY A 600 30.17 -5.13 -21.29
CA GLY A 600 31.01 -6.32 -21.37
C GLY A 600 30.74 -7.17 -22.61
N LYS A 601 31.22 -8.43 -22.58
CA LYS A 601 31.05 -9.40 -23.67
C LYS A 601 30.62 -10.75 -23.09
N TRP A 602 29.83 -11.50 -23.87
CA TRP A 602 29.51 -12.88 -23.55
C TRP A 602 30.74 -13.78 -23.78
N TRP A 603 30.86 -14.85 -23.01
CA TRP A 603 31.95 -15.82 -23.13
C TRP A 603 31.78 -16.73 -24.33
N PRO A 604 32.88 -17.33 -24.84
CA PRO A 604 32.80 -18.38 -25.85
C PRO A 604 32.05 -19.63 -25.37
N ALA A 605 31.43 -20.36 -26.30
CA ALA A 605 30.62 -21.54 -25.92
C ALA A 605 31.44 -22.66 -25.27
N ASP A 606 32.70 -22.74 -25.58
CA ASP A 606 33.69 -23.72 -25.07
C ASP A 606 34.56 -23.16 -23.94
N TYR A 607 34.11 -22.12 -23.25
CA TYR A 607 34.86 -21.46 -22.19
C TYR A 607 35.15 -22.40 -21.01
N THR A 608 36.45 -22.55 -20.66
CA THR A 608 36.95 -23.40 -19.57
C THR A 608 37.82 -22.65 -18.57
N GLY A 609 37.86 -21.32 -18.62
CA GLY A 609 38.66 -20.46 -17.73
C GLY A 609 38.13 -20.35 -16.32
N GLU A 610 38.47 -19.28 -15.62
CA GLU A 610 37.92 -18.97 -14.29
C GLU A 610 36.40 -18.80 -14.33
N PRO A 611 35.66 -19.09 -13.25
CA PRO A 611 34.23 -18.91 -13.22
C PRO A 611 33.82 -17.46 -13.57
N LEU A 612 32.91 -17.32 -14.54
CA LEU A 612 32.34 -16.02 -14.94
C LEU A 612 30.84 -15.96 -14.66
N VAL A 613 30.38 -14.75 -14.41
CA VAL A 613 28.95 -14.48 -14.22
C VAL A 613 28.52 -13.29 -15.06
N SER A 614 27.37 -13.44 -15.70
CA SER A 614 26.58 -12.37 -16.30
C SER A 614 25.55 -11.91 -15.27
N PHE A 615 25.57 -10.62 -14.93
CA PHE A 615 24.69 -10.08 -13.91
C PHE A 615 23.61 -9.20 -14.52
N SER A 616 22.43 -9.11 -13.89
CA SER A 616 21.40 -8.18 -14.32
C SER A 616 21.84 -6.73 -14.10
N ASP A 617 21.74 -5.89 -15.14
CA ASP A 617 22.25 -4.50 -15.16
C ASP A 617 21.62 -3.62 -14.10
N LYS A 618 20.30 -3.69 -13.99
CA LYS A 618 19.54 -2.89 -13.02
C LYS A 618 19.95 -3.22 -11.58
N GLU A 619 19.90 -4.49 -11.25
CA GLU A 619 20.21 -4.98 -9.90
C GLU A 619 21.70 -4.80 -9.58
N GLY A 620 22.57 -5.00 -10.55
CA GLY A 620 24.01 -4.76 -10.39
C GLY A 620 24.33 -3.31 -10.08
N LYS A 621 23.72 -2.36 -10.80
CA LYS A 621 23.88 -0.92 -10.55
C LYS A 621 23.29 -0.48 -9.21
N GLU A 622 22.13 -1.03 -8.82
CA GLU A 622 21.52 -0.76 -7.52
C GLU A 622 22.40 -1.24 -6.35
N ILE A 623 23.12 -2.35 -6.53
CA ILE A 623 24.07 -2.88 -5.55
C ILE A 623 25.43 -2.15 -5.61
N GLY A 624 25.74 -1.50 -6.73
CA GLY A 624 26.99 -0.78 -6.96
C GLY A 624 28.10 -1.65 -7.54
N LEU A 625 27.75 -2.77 -8.20
CA LEU A 625 28.70 -3.68 -8.86
C LEU A 625 29.20 -3.10 -10.19
N LYS A 626 30.42 -3.49 -10.56
CA LYS A 626 31.10 -3.09 -11.81
C LYS A 626 31.64 -4.32 -12.54
N LEU A 627 31.98 -4.15 -13.82
CA LEU A 627 32.67 -5.17 -14.58
C LEU A 627 33.99 -5.55 -13.90
N GLY A 628 34.24 -6.86 -13.80
CA GLY A 628 35.44 -7.40 -13.16
C GLY A 628 35.30 -7.62 -11.65
N ASP A 629 34.26 -7.11 -11.00
CA ASP A 629 33.96 -7.41 -9.60
C ASP A 629 33.67 -8.90 -9.40
N THR A 630 33.86 -9.41 -8.18
CA THR A 630 33.59 -10.81 -7.86
C THR A 630 32.37 -10.99 -7.01
N VAL A 631 31.61 -12.03 -7.36
CA VAL A 631 30.41 -12.47 -6.60
C VAL A 631 30.68 -13.89 -6.10
N THR A 632 30.59 -14.09 -4.78
CA THR A 632 30.66 -15.42 -4.18
C THR A 632 29.27 -15.91 -3.85
N VAL A 633 28.86 -17.03 -4.43
CA VAL A 633 27.57 -17.68 -4.17
C VAL A 633 27.78 -19.02 -3.47
N ASN A 634 26.93 -19.30 -2.47
CA ASN A 634 26.85 -20.63 -1.87
C ASN A 634 25.82 -21.47 -2.62
N VAL A 635 26.22 -22.59 -3.14
CA VAL A 635 25.37 -23.56 -3.86
C VAL A 635 25.57 -24.92 -3.25
N LEU A 636 24.51 -25.54 -2.76
CA LEU A 636 24.55 -26.87 -2.12
C LEU A 636 25.58 -26.99 -1.00
N GLY A 637 25.85 -25.92 -0.26
CA GLY A 637 26.84 -25.89 0.81
C GLY A 637 28.28 -25.57 0.37
N ARG A 638 28.53 -25.30 -0.93
CA ARG A 638 29.85 -24.93 -1.45
C ARG A 638 29.88 -23.48 -1.92
N ASN A 639 30.89 -22.74 -1.50
CA ASN A 639 31.13 -21.38 -1.96
C ASN A 639 31.84 -21.36 -3.31
N VAL A 640 31.23 -20.72 -4.28
CA VAL A 640 31.78 -20.55 -5.63
C VAL A 640 31.93 -19.06 -5.91
N THR A 641 33.14 -18.62 -6.24
CA THR A 641 33.41 -17.21 -6.59
C THR A 641 33.56 -17.10 -8.10
N ALA A 642 32.77 -16.16 -8.69
CA ALA A 642 32.80 -15.87 -10.11
C ALA A 642 33.02 -14.38 -10.35
N ARG A 643 33.72 -14.04 -11.47
CA ARG A 643 33.97 -12.67 -11.87
C ARG A 643 32.87 -12.16 -12.82
N ILE A 644 32.40 -10.95 -12.63
CA ILE A 644 31.40 -10.32 -13.50
C ILE A 644 32.05 -10.03 -14.86
N ALA A 645 31.64 -10.78 -15.88
CA ALA A 645 32.11 -10.62 -17.28
C ALA A 645 31.29 -9.63 -18.07
N ASN A 646 30.01 -9.50 -17.75
CA ASN A 646 29.10 -8.58 -18.43
C ASN A 646 27.87 -8.27 -17.58
N PHE A 647 27.21 -7.19 -17.95
CA PHE A 647 25.86 -6.83 -17.48
C PHE A 647 24.86 -7.00 -18.63
N ARG A 648 23.63 -7.42 -18.28
CA ARG A 648 22.55 -7.58 -19.24
C ARG A 648 21.26 -6.98 -18.72
N GLN A 649 20.48 -6.40 -19.61
CA GLN A 649 19.12 -6.01 -19.34
C GLN A 649 18.23 -7.27 -19.35
N VAL A 650 17.51 -7.51 -18.28
CA VAL A 650 16.58 -8.63 -18.10
C VAL A 650 15.16 -8.12 -18.18
N GLU A 651 14.36 -8.70 -19.06
CA GLU A 651 12.95 -8.36 -19.23
C GLU A 651 12.07 -9.21 -18.31
N TRP A 652 11.92 -8.77 -17.06
CA TRP A 652 11.08 -9.46 -16.07
C TRP A 652 9.60 -9.53 -16.43
N GLU A 653 9.16 -8.60 -17.28
CA GLU A 653 7.75 -8.46 -17.67
C GLU A 653 7.27 -9.54 -18.64
N THR A 654 8.16 -10.24 -19.30
CA THR A 654 7.82 -11.27 -20.29
C THR A 654 7.31 -12.58 -19.67
N MET A 655 7.39 -12.71 -18.34
CA MET A 655 7.13 -13.97 -17.63
C MET A 655 7.88 -15.19 -18.19
N GLY A 656 8.94 -14.97 -18.94
CA GLY A 656 9.86 -16.00 -19.40
C GLY A 656 10.80 -16.47 -18.28
N ILE A 657 11.65 -17.43 -18.59
CA ILE A 657 12.71 -17.89 -17.67
C ILE A 657 13.75 -16.79 -17.53
N ASN A 658 13.84 -16.18 -16.34
CA ASN A 658 14.73 -15.07 -16.04
C ASN A 658 15.55 -15.34 -14.78
N PHE A 659 16.83 -14.97 -14.83
CA PHE A 659 17.76 -15.08 -13.70
C PHE A 659 18.50 -13.77 -13.50
N VAL A 660 18.80 -13.42 -12.24
CA VAL A 660 19.68 -12.28 -11.93
C VAL A 660 21.12 -12.59 -12.36
N MET A 661 21.53 -13.83 -12.13
CA MET A 661 22.89 -14.33 -12.38
C MET A 661 22.84 -15.52 -13.34
N VAL A 662 23.58 -15.44 -14.42
CA VAL A 662 23.85 -16.57 -15.35
C VAL A 662 25.35 -16.81 -15.35
N PHE A 663 25.77 -18.05 -15.11
CA PHE A 663 27.17 -18.40 -14.97
C PHE A 663 27.72 -19.06 -16.25
N SER A 664 29.01 -19.03 -16.40
CA SER A 664 29.69 -19.81 -17.46
C SER A 664 29.51 -21.32 -17.20
N PRO A 665 29.44 -22.18 -18.27
CA PRO A 665 29.09 -23.59 -18.11
C PRO A 665 30.05 -24.38 -17.20
N ASN A 666 31.32 -24.05 -17.22
CA ASN A 666 32.33 -24.68 -16.41
C ASN A 666 32.18 -24.44 -14.91
N THR A 667 31.42 -23.43 -14.50
CA THR A 667 31.22 -23.05 -13.10
C THR A 667 30.48 -24.13 -12.30
N PHE A 668 29.44 -24.72 -12.88
CA PHE A 668 28.59 -25.72 -12.25
C PHE A 668 28.56 -27.05 -12.97
N ALA A 669 29.59 -27.32 -13.82
CA ALA A 669 29.75 -28.62 -14.51
C ALA A 669 29.75 -29.77 -13.48
N GLY A 670 28.84 -30.72 -13.63
CA GLY A 670 28.73 -31.88 -12.74
C GLY A 670 27.99 -31.64 -11.41
N ALA A 671 27.57 -30.41 -11.12
CA ALA A 671 26.73 -30.15 -9.95
C ALA A 671 25.34 -30.74 -10.14
N PRO A 672 24.73 -31.40 -9.13
CA PRO A 672 23.33 -31.83 -9.18
C PRO A 672 22.42 -30.63 -9.39
N HIS A 673 21.55 -30.70 -10.40
CA HIS A 673 20.61 -29.64 -10.71
C HIS A 673 19.32 -30.19 -11.31
N GLY A 674 18.23 -29.46 -11.11
CA GLY A 674 17.00 -29.65 -11.85
C GLY A 674 16.96 -28.81 -13.10
N TRP A 675 15.97 -29.01 -13.94
CA TRP A 675 15.69 -28.18 -15.09
C TRP A 675 14.37 -27.42 -14.90
N VAL A 676 14.34 -26.22 -15.44
CA VAL A 676 13.12 -25.44 -15.57
C VAL A 676 12.84 -25.26 -17.05
N ALA A 677 11.57 -25.43 -17.42
CA ALA A 677 11.17 -25.22 -18.81
C ALA A 677 9.90 -24.34 -18.87
N THR A 678 9.72 -23.68 -19.99
CA THR A 678 8.48 -22.95 -20.33
C THR A 678 7.99 -23.42 -21.68
N LEU A 679 6.66 -23.60 -21.78
CA LEU A 679 5.98 -23.87 -23.04
C LEU A 679 5.13 -22.66 -23.42
N THR A 680 5.37 -22.14 -24.62
CA THR A 680 4.56 -21.05 -25.21
C THR A 680 3.87 -21.54 -26.47
N GLU A 681 2.55 -21.59 -26.44
CA GLU A 681 1.73 -21.95 -27.61
C GLU A 681 0.54 -20.97 -27.70
N LYS A 682 0.60 -20.08 -28.67
CA LYS A 682 -0.39 -19.00 -28.81
C LYS A 682 -1.79 -19.48 -29.21
N SER A 683 -1.86 -20.62 -29.87
CA SER A 683 -3.11 -21.21 -30.39
C SER A 683 -3.74 -22.22 -29.46
N ALA A 684 -3.14 -22.47 -28.28
CA ALA A 684 -3.61 -23.49 -27.34
C ALA A 684 -4.99 -23.16 -26.78
N THR A 685 -5.89 -24.15 -26.85
CA THR A 685 -7.21 -24.08 -26.22
C THR A 685 -7.13 -24.59 -24.78
N PRO A 686 -8.12 -24.29 -23.90
CA PRO A 686 -8.17 -24.88 -22.56
C PRO A 686 -8.16 -26.43 -22.56
N ALA A 687 -8.65 -27.06 -23.61
CA ALA A 687 -8.60 -28.52 -23.78
C ALA A 687 -7.18 -29.01 -24.09
N ASP A 688 -6.42 -28.27 -24.88
CA ASP A 688 -5.01 -28.56 -25.14
C ASP A 688 -4.17 -28.39 -23.89
N ASP A 689 -4.38 -27.31 -23.12
CA ASP A 689 -3.74 -27.11 -21.84
C ASP A 689 -4.01 -28.27 -20.86
N ALA A 690 -5.25 -28.74 -20.77
CA ALA A 690 -5.61 -29.89 -19.93
C ALA A 690 -4.94 -31.20 -20.40
N ARG A 691 -4.86 -31.42 -21.72
CA ARG A 691 -4.19 -32.58 -22.32
C ARG A 691 -2.70 -32.60 -21.99
N ILE A 692 -2.01 -31.47 -22.21
CA ILE A 692 -0.58 -31.32 -21.89
C ILE A 692 -0.31 -31.56 -20.41
N LEU A 693 -1.10 -30.90 -19.56
CA LEU A 693 -1.01 -31.06 -18.11
C LEU A 693 -1.14 -32.53 -17.69
N ASN A 694 -2.15 -33.23 -18.20
CA ASN A 694 -2.39 -34.65 -17.91
C ASN A 694 -1.25 -35.56 -18.44
N ALA A 695 -0.78 -35.31 -19.66
CA ALA A 695 0.29 -36.12 -20.27
C ALA A 695 1.60 -35.99 -19.46
N VAL A 696 1.99 -34.77 -19.12
CA VAL A 696 3.21 -34.50 -18.32
C VAL A 696 3.12 -35.15 -16.95
N THR A 697 2.02 -34.91 -16.23
CA THR A 697 1.88 -35.38 -14.84
C THR A 697 1.77 -36.89 -14.73
N ARG A 698 1.22 -37.56 -15.75
CA ARG A 698 1.18 -39.05 -15.79
C ARG A 698 2.55 -39.65 -16.07
N THR A 699 3.32 -39.05 -16.97
CA THR A 699 4.61 -39.59 -17.41
C THR A 699 5.74 -39.20 -16.48
N PHE A 700 5.71 -37.95 -15.99
CA PHE A 700 6.74 -37.37 -15.13
C PHE A 700 6.14 -36.80 -13.83
N PRO A 701 5.77 -37.67 -12.89
CA PRO A 701 5.07 -37.23 -11.67
C PRO A 701 5.91 -36.33 -10.75
N ALA A 702 7.24 -36.31 -10.92
CA ALA A 702 8.13 -35.43 -10.19
C ALA A 702 8.14 -33.99 -10.75
N VAL A 703 7.69 -33.80 -12.00
CA VAL A 703 7.69 -32.49 -12.64
C VAL A 703 6.51 -31.67 -12.14
N THR A 704 6.82 -30.56 -11.50
CA THR A 704 5.83 -29.58 -11.07
C THR A 704 5.39 -28.72 -12.26
N THR A 705 4.13 -28.83 -12.63
CA THR A 705 3.55 -28.10 -13.76
C THR A 705 2.67 -26.96 -13.27
N VAL A 706 3.02 -25.73 -13.60
CA VAL A 706 2.29 -24.51 -13.21
C VAL A 706 1.69 -23.86 -14.45
N ARG A 707 0.36 -23.74 -14.50
CA ARG A 707 -0.30 -22.92 -15.52
C ARG A 707 -0.16 -21.45 -15.14
N VAL A 708 0.40 -20.64 -16.02
CA VAL A 708 0.62 -19.21 -15.77
C VAL A 708 -0.69 -18.49 -15.48
N LYS A 709 -1.77 -18.87 -16.15
CA LYS A 709 -3.11 -18.32 -15.93
C LYS A 709 -3.57 -18.48 -14.47
N ASP A 710 -3.37 -19.66 -13.88
CA ASP A 710 -3.79 -19.93 -12.49
C ASP A 710 -3.03 -19.05 -11.50
N ALA A 711 -1.73 -18.85 -11.74
CA ALA A 711 -0.90 -17.95 -10.91
C ALA A 711 -1.37 -16.50 -11.04
N LEU A 712 -1.71 -16.04 -12.23
CA LEU A 712 -2.23 -14.70 -12.47
C LEU A 712 -3.58 -14.45 -11.80
N ASP A 713 -4.47 -15.44 -11.79
CA ASP A 713 -5.77 -15.32 -11.12
C ASP A 713 -5.65 -15.11 -9.61
N ILE A 714 -4.63 -15.68 -8.98
CA ILE A 714 -4.33 -15.46 -7.56
C ILE A 714 -3.81 -14.03 -7.33
N VAL A 715 -2.87 -13.58 -8.14
CA VAL A 715 -2.35 -12.20 -8.09
C VAL A 715 -3.49 -11.20 -8.30
N ASN A 716 -4.36 -11.45 -9.27
CA ASN A 716 -5.52 -10.59 -9.56
C ASN A 716 -6.46 -10.47 -8.35
N ARG A 717 -6.71 -11.55 -7.61
CA ARG A 717 -7.52 -11.51 -6.38
C ARG A 717 -6.86 -10.65 -5.30
N LEU A 718 -5.57 -10.83 -5.06
CA LEU A 718 -4.82 -10.05 -4.05
C LEU A 718 -4.82 -8.54 -4.38
N VAL A 719 -4.54 -8.20 -5.63
CA VAL A 719 -4.53 -6.79 -6.06
C VAL A 719 -5.95 -6.20 -6.07
N GLY A 720 -6.97 -7.01 -6.36
CA GLY A 720 -8.37 -6.62 -6.21
C GLY A 720 -8.74 -6.18 -4.78
N GLN A 721 -8.23 -6.89 -3.78
CA GLN A 721 -8.40 -6.54 -2.36
C GLN A 721 -7.69 -5.23 -1.99
N LEU A 722 -6.45 -5.03 -2.46
CA LEU A 722 -5.73 -3.76 -2.29
C LEU A 722 -6.47 -2.59 -2.95
N GLY A 723 -6.99 -2.80 -4.16
CA GLY A 723 -7.82 -1.82 -4.86
C GLY A 723 -9.08 -1.43 -4.07
N ALA A 724 -9.71 -2.36 -3.33
CA ALA A 724 -10.84 -2.05 -2.47
C ALA A 724 -10.46 -1.09 -1.32
N ALA A 725 -9.31 -1.29 -0.68
CA ALA A 725 -8.83 -0.41 0.37
C ALA A 725 -8.49 1.00 -0.16
N ILE A 726 -7.87 1.09 -1.34
CA ILE A 726 -7.59 2.38 -2.01
C ILE A 726 -8.89 3.11 -2.35
N ARG A 727 -9.91 2.40 -2.85
CA ARG A 727 -11.24 2.98 -3.12
C ARG A 727 -11.94 3.49 -1.87
N ALA A 728 -11.83 2.77 -0.75
CA ALA A 728 -12.35 3.23 0.53
C ALA A 728 -11.67 4.54 0.97
N ALA A 729 -10.34 4.61 0.88
CA ALA A 729 -9.57 5.83 1.17
C ALA A 729 -9.94 6.98 0.22
N ALA A 730 -10.13 6.70 -1.08
CA ALA A 730 -10.60 7.68 -2.06
C ALA A 730 -12.01 8.18 -1.74
N GLY A 731 -12.89 7.31 -1.25
CA GLY A 731 -14.24 7.69 -0.79
C GLY A 731 -14.20 8.68 0.38
N VAL A 732 -13.36 8.43 1.38
CA VAL A 732 -13.17 9.35 2.51
C VAL A 732 -12.61 10.70 2.03
N ALA A 733 -11.63 10.68 1.14
CA ALA A 733 -11.03 11.89 0.56
C ALA A 733 -12.05 12.70 -0.27
N LEU A 734 -12.90 12.01 -1.03
CA LEU A 734 -14.00 12.64 -1.78
C LEU A 734 -15.00 13.32 -0.85
N ILE A 735 -15.43 12.63 0.20
CA ILE A 735 -16.34 13.21 1.21
C ILE A 735 -15.70 14.44 1.85
N ALA A 736 -14.44 14.37 2.24
CA ALA A 736 -13.72 15.52 2.80
C ALA A 736 -13.68 16.69 1.82
N SER A 737 -13.36 16.45 0.54
CA SER A 737 -13.31 17.47 -0.51
C SER A 737 -14.67 18.12 -0.75
N VAL A 738 -15.75 17.33 -0.79
CA VAL A 738 -17.14 17.81 -0.91
C VAL A 738 -17.53 18.68 0.29
N LEU A 739 -17.18 18.27 1.50
CA LEU A 739 -17.46 19.04 2.72
C LEU A 739 -16.72 20.38 2.74
N VAL A 740 -15.45 20.38 2.32
CA VAL A 740 -14.62 21.59 2.26
C VAL A 740 -15.17 22.57 1.22
N LEU A 741 -15.57 22.07 0.06
CA LEU A 741 -16.20 22.88 -0.98
C LEU A 741 -17.55 23.46 -0.50
N ALA A 742 -18.38 22.62 0.12
CA ALA A 742 -19.66 23.07 0.71
C ALA A 742 -19.41 24.15 1.77
N GLY A 743 -18.35 24.00 2.58
CA GLY A 743 -17.93 25.02 3.55
C GLY A 743 -17.50 26.34 2.93
N ALA A 744 -16.70 26.29 1.87
CA ALA A 744 -16.25 27.47 1.14
C ALA A 744 -17.46 28.23 0.51
N LEU A 745 -18.41 27.50 -0.04
CA LEU A 745 -19.62 28.07 -0.62
C LEU A 745 -20.57 28.64 0.45
N ALA A 746 -20.72 27.94 1.58
CA ALA A 746 -21.56 28.40 2.70
C ALA A 746 -21.02 29.68 3.32
N ALA A 747 -19.71 29.84 3.43
CA ALA A 747 -19.07 31.05 3.93
C ALA A 747 -19.40 32.29 3.09
N GLY A 748 -19.59 32.12 1.76
CA GLY A 748 -19.98 33.21 0.85
C GLY A 748 -21.46 33.48 0.69
N ASN A 749 -22.29 32.70 1.34
CA ASN A 749 -23.74 32.68 1.04
C ASN A 749 -24.45 34.02 1.33
N ARG A 750 -24.03 34.74 2.39
CA ARG A 750 -24.65 36.05 2.75
C ARG A 750 -24.38 37.12 1.69
N ALA A 751 -23.15 37.24 1.23
CA ALA A 751 -22.80 38.20 0.18
C ALA A 751 -23.53 37.89 -1.13
N ARG A 752 -23.68 36.61 -1.45
CA ARG A 752 -24.40 36.14 -2.65
C ARG A 752 -25.90 36.36 -2.55
N ILE A 753 -26.52 36.22 -1.35
CA ILE A 753 -27.92 36.57 -1.13
C ILE A 753 -28.16 38.05 -1.42
N HIS A 754 -27.32 38.92 -0.87
CA HIS A 754 -27.38 40.34 -1.10
C HIS A 754 -27.26 40.69 -2.59
N ASP A 755 -26.21 40.19 -3.27
CA ASP A 755 -25.98 40.45 -4.69
C ASP A 755 -27.15 39.93 -5.57
N ALA A 756 -27.66 38.72 -5.27
CA ALA A 756 -28.80 38.15 -5.99
C ALA A 756 -30.08 38.98 -5.81
N VAL A 757 -30.32 39.51 -4.60
CA VAL A 757 -31.47 40.39 -4.32
C VAL A 757 -31.33 41.72 -5.06
N VAL A 758 -30.17 42.35 -5.01
CA VAL A 758 -29.90 43.60 -5.75
C VAL A 758 -30.08 43.40 -7.26
N LEU A 759 -29.54 42.33 -7.83
CA LEU A 759 -29.67 42.03 -9.25
C LEU A 759 -31.14 41.72 -9.65
N LYS A 760 -31.93 41.07 -8.76
CA LYS A 760 -33.37 40.82 -8.96
C LYS A 760 -34.14 42.13 -8.98
N THR A 761 -33.84 43.08 -8.10
CA THR A 761 -34.49 44.40 -8.10
C THR A 761 -34.16 45.23 -9.35
N LEU A 762 -32.97 44.97 -9.96
CA LEU A 762 -32.58 45.53 -11.25
C LEU A 762 -33.14 44.76 -12.46
N GLY A 763 -33.99 43.73 -12.25
CA GLY A 763 -34.70 43.03 -13.33
C GLY A 763 -33.99 41.72 -13.79
N ALA A 764 -32.97 41.23 -13.07
CA ALA A 764 -32.36 39.95 -13.43
C ALA A 764 -33.31 38.76 -13.16
N THR A 765 -33.52 37.91 -14.17
CA THR A 765 -34.32 36.70 -14.05
C THR A 765 -33.58 35.60 -13.22
N ARG A 766 -34.36 34.68 -12.65
CA ARG A 766 -33.77 33.53 -11.95
C ARG A 766 -32.85 32.73 -12.84
N LEU A 767 -33.22 32.52 -14.10
CA LEU A 767 -32.40 31.77 -15.09
C LEU A 767 -31.06 32.48 -15.35
N THR A 768 -31.06 33.81 -15.49
CA THR A 768 -29.82 34.58 -15.70
C THR A 768 -28.88 34.47 -14.51
N LEU A 769 -29.42 34.46 -13.28
CA LEU A 769 -28.61 34.31 -12.07
C LEU A 769 -28.05 32.88 -11.93
N ILE A 770 -28.86 31.84 -12.19
CA ILE A 770 -28.44 30.45 -12.19
C ILE A 770 -27.34 30.25 -13.22
N SER A 771 -27.52 30.70 -14.45
CA SER A 771 -26.53 30.56 -15.51
C SER A 771 -25.24 31.34 -15.21
N ALA A 772 -25.32 32.52 -14.59
CA ALA A 772 -24.14 33.28 -14.17
C ALA A 772 -23.32 32.56 -13.09
N PHE A 773 -23.99 32.04 -12.05
CA PHE A 773 -23.29 31.28 -11.00
C PHE A 773 -22.77 29.95 -11.50
N SER A 774 -23.51 29.24 -12.38
CA SER A 774 -23.00 27.99 -12.99
C SER A 774 -21.77 28.24 -13.81
N LEU A 775 -21.76 29.29 -14.63
CA LEU A 775 -20.59 29.68 -15.42
C LEU A 775 -19.40 30.08 -14.54
N GLU A 776 -19.64 30.80 -13.43
CA GLU A 776 -18.61 31.14 -12.45
C GLU A 776 -17.94 29.88 -11.90
N TYR A 777 -18.75 28.90 -11.41
CA TYR A 777 -18.22 27.63 -10.88
C TYR A 777 -17.52 26.79 -11.95
N MET A 778 -18.05 26.77 -13.16
CA MET A 778 -17.46 26.05 -14.27
C MET A 778 -16.11 26.63 -14.68
N LEU A 779 -15.97 27.97 -14.75
CA LEU A 779 -14.71 28.63 -15.08
C LEU A 779 -13.64 28.40 -14.01
N ILE A 780 -14.02 28.54 -12.73
CA ILE A 780 -13.12 28.29 -11.61
C ILE A 780 -12.75 26.80 -11.56
N GLY A 781 -13.75 25.91 -11.76
CA GLY A 781 -13.56 24.46 -11.80
C GLY A 781 -12.64 24.03 -12.95
N LEU A 782 -12.78 24.58 -14.13
CA LEU A 782 -11.91 24.27 -15.26
C LEU A 782 -10.46 24.72 -15.05
N ALA A 783 -10.28 25.92 -14.50
CA ALA A 783 -8.94 26.43 -14.18
C ALA A 783 -8.23 25.57 -13.10
N THR A 784 -8.99 25.13 -12.08
CA THR A 784 -8.45 24.24 -11.06
C THR A 784 -8.24 22.82 -11.55
N ALA A 785 -9.04 22.34 -12.52
CA ALA A 785 -8.92 21.02 -13.12
C ALA A 785 -7.60 20.86 -13.88
N VAL A 786 -7.15 21.88 -14.59
CA VAL A 786 -5.84 21.88 -15.28
C VAL A 786 -4.70 21.66 -14.28
N PHE A 787 -4.73 22.38 -13.16
CA PHE A 787 -3.75 22.19 -12.08
C PHE A 787 -3.85 20.78 -11.47
N ALA A 788 -5.06 20.33 -11.16
CA ALA A 788 -5.29 19.05 -10.53
C ALA A 788 -4.85 17.88 -11.43
N LEU A 789 -5.01 18.02 -12.76
CA LEU A 789 -4.51 17.06 -13.72
C LEU A 789 -2.98 16.98 -13.69
N ALA A 790 -2.30 18.11 -13.75
CA ALA A 790 -0.84 18.14 -13.74
C ALA A 790 -0.27 17.64 -12.38
N ALA A 791 -0.73 18.21 -11.28
CA ALA A 791 -0.26 17.87 -9.94
C ALA A 791 -0.68 16.46 -9.51
N GLY A 792 -1.91 16.05 -9.82
CA GLY A 792 -2.43 14.71 -9.51
C GLY A 792 -1.72 13.62 -10.31
N SER A 793 -1.41 13.88 -11.59
CA SER A 793 -0.64 12.94 -12.42
C SER A 793 0.81 12.80 -11.93
N ALA A 794 1.45 13.91 -11.56
CA ALA A 794 2.80 13.89 -11.00
C ALA A 794 2.84 13.13 -9.66
N ALA A 795 1.86 13.36 -8.79
CA ALA A 795 1.73 12.66 -7.52
C ALA A 795 1.44 11.15 -7.72
N ALA A 796 0.55 10.79 -8.63
CA ALA A 796 0.26 9.39 -8.97
C ALA A 796 1.49 8.69 -9.53
N TRP A 797 2.21 9.32 -10.46
CA TRP A 797 3.47 8.81 -10.98
C TRP A 797 4.49 8.56 -9.86
N PHE A 798 4.66 9.51 -8.96
CA PHE A 798 5.60 9.38 -7.84
C PHE A 798 5.22 8.19 -6.93
N VAL A 799 3.93 8.06 -6.59
CA VAL A 799 3.47 6.95 -5.74
C VAL A 799 3.64 5.61 -6.46
N VAL A 800 3.17 5.49 -7.70
CA VAL A 800 3.21 4.22 -8.45
C VAL A 800 4.65 3.82 -8.78
N ALA A 801 5.45 4.75 -9.32
CA ALA A 801 6.79 4.44 -9.82
C ALA A 801 7.85 4.38 -8.71
N ARG A 802 7.75 5.24 -7.64
CA ARG A 802 8.79 5.36 -6.63
C ARG A 802 8.47 4.68 -5.30
N ILE A 803 7.19 4.67 -4.88
CA ILE A 803 6.78 4.04 -3.62
C ILE A 803 6.37 2.59 -3.87
N MET A 804 5.50 2.36 -4.87
CA MET A 804 5.01 1.01 -5.20
C MET A 804 5.96 0.23 -6.11
N THR A 805 6.93 0.91 -6.73
CA THR A 805 7.90 0.33 -7.69
C THR A 805 7.24 -0.42 -8.86
N LEU A 806 6.08 0.11 -9.31
CA LEU A 806 5.33 -0.45 -10.43
C LEU A 806 5.48 0.42 -11.68
N PRO A 807 5.36 -0.15 -12.89
CA PRO A 807 5.29 0.63 -14.12
C PRO A 807 4.11 1.60 -14.07
N SER A 808 4.37 2.89 -14.27
CA SER A 808 3.33 3.90 -14.25
C SER A 808 2.97 4.36 -15.66
N HIS A 809 1.69 4.29 -15.99
CA HIS A 809 1.14 4.78 -17.23
C HIS A 809 0.18 5.93 -16.97
N PHE A 810 0.31 7.00 -17.75
CA PHE A 810 -0.68 8.06 -17.75
C PHE A 810 -1.94 7.58 -18.45
N MET A 811 -3.10 7.65 -17.76
CA MET A 811 -4.40 7.24 -18.30
C MET A 811 -5.28 8.48 -18.48
N PRO A 812 -5.30 9.10 -19.67
CA PRO A 812 -6.07 10.31 -19.90
C PRO A 812 -7.56 10.12 -19.68
N GLU A 813 -8.09 8.94 -20.01
CA GLU A 813 -9.51 8.60 -19.85
C GLU A 813 -9.95 8.67 -18.38
N VAL A 814 -9.17 8.06 -17.47
CA VAL A 814 -9.45 8.07 -16.02
C VAL A 814 -9.33 9.48 -15.47
N ALA A 815 -8.31 10.23 -15.89
CA ALA A 815 -8.07 11.58 -15.44
C ALA A 815 -9.21 12.52 -15.88
N VAL A 816 -9.61 12.45 -17.14
CA VAL A 816 -10.70 13.27 -17.70
C VAL A 816 -12.04 12.89 -17.08
N ALA A 817 -12.34 11.59 -16.93
CA ALA A 817 -13.57 11.14 -16.28
C ALA A 817 -13.66 11.64 -14.83
N THR A 818 -12.54 11.59 -14.09
CA THR A 818 -12.48 12.08 -12.70
C THR A 818 -12.71 13.59 -12.62
N ILE A 819 -12.12 14.35 -13.54
CA ILE A 819 -12.31 15.80 -13.63
C ILE A 819 -13.77 16.14 -13.95
N LEU A 820 -14.35 15.49 -14.96
CA LEU A 820 -15.75 15.70 -15.34
C LEU A 820 -16.70 15.39 -14.15
N PHE A 821 -16.49 14.28 -13.48
CA PHE A 821 -17.26 13.89 -12.30
C PHE A 821 -17.17 14.93 -11.19
N ALA A 822 -15.97 15.39 -10.87
CA ALA A 822 -15.75 16.40 -9.85
C ALA A 822 -16.32 17.78 -10.25
N LEU A 823 -16.28 18.11 -11.53
CA LEU A 823 -16.87 19.36 -12.05
C LEU A 823 -18.39 19.33 -11.95
N VAL A 824 -19.01 18.18 -12.23
CA VAL A 824 -20.46 17.98 -12.06
C VAL A 824 -20.83 18.13 -10.58
N ILE A 825 -20.08 17.52 -9.66
CA ILE A 825 -20.32 17.67 -8.22
C ILE A 825 -20.15 19.13 -7.79
N THR A 826 -19.12 19.80 -8.25
CA THR A 826 -18.84 21.21 -7.90
C THR A 826 -19.97 22.13 -8.35
N VAL A 827 -20.39 22.01 -9.59
CA VAL A 827 -21.49 22.79 -10.15
C VAL A 827 -22.79 22.42 -9.44
N GLY A 828 -23.02 21.12 -9.17
CA GLY A 828 -24.23 20.64 -8.47
C GLY A 828 -24.34 21.18 -7.04
N ILE A 829 -23.28 21.13 -6.25
CA ILE A 829 -23.27 21.69 -4.89
C ILE A 829 -23.42 23.22 -4.94
N GLY A 830 -22.71 23.87 -5.87
CA GLY A 830 -22.83 25.31 -6.08
C GLY A 830 -24.24 25.76 -6.42
N LEU A 831 -24.90 25.01 -7.31
CA LEU A 831 -26.30 25.25 -7.68
C LEU A 831 -27.26 24.96 -6.53
N ALA A 832 -27.09 23.89 -5.78
CA ALA A 832 -27.91 23.55 -4.62
C ALA A 832 -27.88 24.65 -3.56
N GLY A 833 -26.67 25.19 -3.29
CA GLY A 833 -26.49 26.36 -2.43
C GLY A 833 -27.19 27.61 -2.96
N THR A 834 -27.03 27.85 -4.26
CA THR A 834 -27.61 29.02 -4.94
C THR A 834 -29.16 28.95 -5.05
N TRP A 835 -29.71 27.75 -5.23
CA TRP A 835 -31.17 27.53 -5.29
C TRP A 835 -31.86 28.03 -4.03
N ARG A 836 -31.31 27.77 -2.85
CA ARG A 836 -31.80 28.31 -1.57
C ARG A 836 -31.75 29.83 -1.54
N VAL A 837 -30.65 30.43 -2.03
CA VAL A 837 -30.47 31.89 -2.15
C VAL A 837 -31.54 32.55 -3.03
N LEU A 838 -31.84 31.91 -4.16
CA LEU A 838 -32.82 32.39 -5.12
C LEU A 838 -34.26 32.28 -4.62
N GLY A 839 -34.54 31.44 -3.64
CA GLY A 839 -35.82 31.31 -2.97
C GLY A 839 -36.17 32.48 -2.05
N HIS A 840 -35.23 33.30 -1.59
CA HIS A 840 -35.49 34.42 -0.71
C HIS A 840 -36.26 35.57 -1.41
N LYS A 841 -37.30 36.07 -0.74
CA LYS A 841 -38.05 37.25 -1.19
C LYS A 841 -37.21 38.51 -1.02
N ALA A 842 -37.25 39.43 -1.97
CA ALA A 842 -36.40 40.63 -1.96
C ALA A 842 -36.78 41.59 -0.81
N ALA A 843 -38.06 41.76 -0.54
CA ALA A 843 -38.59 42.73 0.44
C ALA A 843 -38.05 42.55 1.90
N PRO A 844 -38.00 41.35 2.47
CA PRO A 844 -37.43 41.18 3.83
C PRO A 844 -35.94 41.46 3.91
N VAL A 845 -35.19 41.15 2.84
CA VAL A 845 -33.74 41.37 2.79
C VAL A 845 -33.42 42.86 2.67
N LEU A 846 -34.16 43.59 1.85
CA LEU A 846 -33.98 45.03 1.68
C LEU A 846 -34.42 45.84 2.89
N ARG A 847 -35.42 45.37 3.66
CA ARG A 847 -35.87 46.03 4.89
C ARG A 847 -34.89 45.94 6.05
N ASN A 848 -34.04 44.92 6.05
CA ASN A 848 -32.99 44.70 7.04
C ASN A 848 -31.63 45.26 6.62
N LEU A 849 -31.54 45.97 5.52
CA LEU A 849 -30.47 46.84 5.09
C LEU A 849 -30.67 48.25 5.64
#